data_46e4548fce016a406d3739613499d7f7
#
_entry.id   46e4548fce016a406d3739613499d7f7
#
_cell.length_a   1.000
_cell.length_b   1.000
_cell.length_c   1.000
_cell.angle_alpha   90.00
_cell.angle_beta   90.00
_cell.angle_gamma   90.00
#
_symmetry.space_group_name_H-M   'P 1'
#
loop_
_entity.id
_entity.type
_entity.pdbx_description
1 polymer ?
#
loop_
_entity_poly.entity_id
_entity_poly.type
_entity_poly.pdbx_seq_one_letter_code
_entity_poly.pdbx_strand_id
1 'polypeptide(L)'
;MKRFFFVLLALLPAVSALAGREVYDIGRGWKFYTVDRRDSVGVTLPHTWNDTDAAVGRLDYYRGIGNYFRYLKARPEWRGKRVFVRFYGAGTVAALMVNGRHAGEHRGGNNAFEFEITDLLDYGGKNLLWVIVNNGARLDVLPTAGEENVYGGLFRQAEIIVTEPAAIGFDGYGGCGVLFATERADTLRASGSAAVTVNVPDSRHVQLDMRILDARDSVVFSGHAKHRADGGLSVAELPFEIERPHLWQGTADPYLYTVTVVLADGTRTDSVSFRTGLRTFSVDAARGFFLNGISYPLRGVVLWRDQAFSGPVFNEEELRRDMRLIREMGANAVSVAGGTHHPAFYELCDEEGVVVLADGPFAGTSTLDERGYFATPAFRDNAERQFRELVCQRYNNPSVAFWGIFADPEILGDDPIPFIGEMNRLVKSLDPGRLTVGISNKDGDVNRITDLVVWNHTFGWKTGLPGDIAIWRDQLRGDAEWRKIRSGVSYRVGGIAGQYAPKLVRPDPASGWHPENWQAYVHEVHIGALADERAFWGVFVGDMFDHGSVRTAAGGLRGVNDCGLVTFDRQVRKDAYWLYKANWNREDPFIHIASVRERRRSDKIQTVTVYTNLPVAELCVNGVSLGTRVARNGVMKWDGVQLRLGENGLRVFAVIAGDDDYVTVEETAVLTCRPGGGV
;
A
#
# COMPACT_ATOMS: atom_id res chain seq x y z
N MET A 1 22.23 -5.73 -52.37
CA MET A 1 21.81 -5.01 -51.16
C MET A 1 22.21 -5.83 -49.94
N LYS A 2 23.36 -5.54 -49.35
CA LYS A 2 23.91 -6.20 -48.16
C LYS A 2 23.45 -5.45 -46.92
N ARG A 3 22.65 -6.08 -46.05
CA ARG A 3 22.28 -5.53 -44.75
C ARG A 3 23.43 -5.76 -43.77
N PHE A 4 24.05 -4.70 -43.33
CA PHE A 4 24.99 -4.68 -42.22
C PHE A 4 24.17 -4.67 -40.90
N PHE A 5 24.29 -5.74 -40.11
CA PHE A 5 23.88 -5.76 -38.71
C PHE A 5 24.99 -5.14 -37.87
N PHE A 6 24.74 -3.95 -37.31
CA PHE A 6 25.57 -3.41 -36.25
C PHE A 6 25.13 -4.07 -34.93
N VAL A 7 25.99 -4.94 -34.42
CA VAL A 7 25.90 -5.41 -33.04
C VAL A 7 26.48 -4.29 -32.16
N LEU A 8 25.62 -3.56 -31.48
CA LEU A 8 26.02 -2.61 -30.44
C LEU A 8 26.38 -3.43 -29.20
N LEU A 9 27.69 -3.67 -29.01
CA LEU A 9 28.23 -4.20 -27.76
C LEU A 9 28.11 -3.07 -26.73
N ALA A 10 27.09 -3.12 -25.87
CA ALA A 10 27.00 -2.27 -24.70
C ALA A 10 28.13 -2.67 -23.75
N LEU A 11 29.16 -1.85 -23.69
CA LEU A 11 30.14 -1.82 -22.62
C LEU A 11 29.41 -1.40 -21.34
N LEU A 12 28.95 -2.37 -20.56
CA LEU A 12 28.59 -2.14 -19.15
C LEU A 12 29.87 -1.63 -18.45
N PRO A 13 29.86 -0.45 -17.82
CA PRO A 13 30.97 -0.06 -16.98
C PRO A 13 31.08 -1.13 -15.89
N ALA A 14 32.28 -1.70 -15.75
CA ALA A 14 32.61 -2.55 -14.62
C ALA A 14 32.47 -1.68 -13.37
N VAL A 15 31.29 -1.77 -12.72
CA VAL A 15 31.17 -1.41 -11.33
C VAL A 15 32.14 -2.32 -10.62
N SER A 16 33.26 -1.79 -10.15
CA SER A 16 34.16 -2.48 -9.24
C SER A 16 33.26 -3.01 -8.13
N ALA A 17 33.10 -4.34 -8.06
CA ALA A 17 32.45 -4.99 -6.95
C ALA A 17 33.22 -4.57 -5.70
N LEU A 18 32.70 -3.58 -4.97
CA LEU A 18 33.09 -3.36 -3.59
C LEU A 18 32.82 -4.69 -2.91
N ALA A 19 33.89 -5.39 -2.49
CA ALA A 19 33.81 -6.65 -1.77
C ALA A 19 33.09 -6.36 -0.47
N GLY A 20 31.80 -6.57 -0.47
CA GLY A 20 30.90 -6.25 0.62
C GLY A 20 30.02 -7.45 0.93
N ARG A 21 28.84 -7.17 1.37
CA ARG A 21 27.77 -8.09 1.67
C ARG A 21 27.40 -8.94 0.45
N GLU A 22 27.35 -10.26 0.64
CA GLU A 22 26.88 -11.21 -0.36
C GLU A 22 25.42 -11.59 -0.07
N VAL A 23 24.55 -11.55 -1.07
CA VAL A 23 23.13 -11.91 -0.93
C VAL A 23 22.80 -13.05 -1.88
N TYR A 24 22.15 -14.09 -1.37
CA TYR A 24 21.77 -15.28 -2.14
C TYR A 24 20.28 -15.55 -1.99
N ASP A 25 19.55 -15.55 -3.10
CA ASP A 25 18.15 -16.01 -3.13
C ASP A 25 18.06 -17.48 -2.72
N ILE A 26 17.16 -17.75 -1.80
CA ILE A 26 16.86 -19.11 -1.34
C ILE A 26 15.40 -19.50 -1.59
N GLY A 27 14.72 -18.86 -2.53
CA GLY A 27 13.33 -19.14 -2.86
C GLY A 27 13.05 -20.55 -3.38
N ARG A 28 14.02 -21.22 -4.01
CA ARG A 28 13.84 -22.54 -4.59
C ARG A 28 14.30 -23.67 -3.69
N GLY A 29 13.75 -24.89 -3.92
CA GLY A 29 14.21 -26.10 -3.26
C GLY A 29 13.61 -26.34 -1.87
N TRP A 30 12.49 -25.71 -1.57
CA TRP A 30 11.72 -25.96 -0.37
C TRP A 30 10.77 -27.14 -0.53
N LYS A 31 10.54 -27.85 0.57
CA LYS A 31 9.44 -28.77 0.75
C LYS A 31 8.51 -28.22 1.82
N PHE A 32 7.23 -28.46 1.65
CA PHE A 32 6.17 -27.92 2.51
C PHE A 32 5.17 -29.01 2.88
N TYR A 33 4.67 -28.98 4.11
CA TYR A 33 3.49 -29.72 4.57
C TYR A 33 2.76 -28.98 5.71
N THR A 34 1.48 -29.23 5.84
CA THR A 34 0.66 -28.79 7.01
C THR A 34 0.50 -29.94 7.98
N VAL A 35 0.14 -29.65 9.24
CA VAL A 35 0.02 -30.68 10.28
C VAL A 35 -1.09 -31.69 9.97
N ASP A 36 -2.14 -31.27 9.29
CA ASP A 36 -3.26 -32.10 8.82
C ASP A 36 -2.94 -32.91 7.54
N ARG A 37 -1.97 -32.46 6.74
CA ARG A 37 -1.52 -33.12 5.50
C ARG A 37 -0.05 -33.40 5.59
N ARG A 38 0.32 -34.60 6.01
CA ARG A 38 1.72 -34.96 6.29
C ARG A 38 2.59 -35.23 5.06
N ASP A 39 1.98 -35.37 3.88
CA ASP A 39 2.72 -35.56 2.65
C ASP A 39 3.36 -34.24 2.20
N SER A 40 4.69 -34.23 2.14
CA SER A 40 5.42 -33.04 1.75
C SER A 40 5.42 -32.84 0.24
N VAL A 41 5.14 -31.60 -0.20
CA VAL A 41 5.20 -31.19 -1.60
C VAL A 41 6.38 -30.23 -1.82
N GLY A 42 6.93 -30.22 -3.04
CA GLY A 42 7.94 -29.23 -3.44
C GLY A 42 7.28 -27.88 -3.68
N VAL A 43 7.82 -26.81 -3.11
CA VAL A 43 7.34 -25.44 -3.30
C VAL A 43 8.47 -24.49 -3.62
N THR A 44 8.14 -23.37 -4.25
CA THR A 44 9.03 -22.22 -4.47
C THR A 44 8.45 -21.02 -3.73
N LEU A 45 9.30 -20.25 -3.04
CA LEU A 45 8.88 -18.99 -2.42
C LEU A 45 8.86 -17.86 -3.48
N PRO A 46 7.92 -16.93 -3.36
CA PRO A 46 6.86 -16.80 -2.34
C PRO A 46 5.80 -17.90 -2.41
N HIS A 47 5.26 -18.33 -1.25
CA HIS A 47 4.26 -19.40 -1.17
C HIS A 47 3.30 -19.16 -0.01
N THR A 48 2.01 -19.33 -0.26
CA THR A 48 0.96 -19.46 0.76
C THR A 48 0.25 -20.80 0.61
N TRP A 49 -0.27 -21.35 1.71
CA TRP A 49 -1.17 -22.51 1.64
C TRP A 49 -2.64 -22.11 1.53
N ASN A 50 -2.92 -20.79 1.52
CA ASN A 50 -4.27 -20.25 1.44
C ASN A 50 -4.57 -19.62 0.06
N ASP A 51 -3.88 -20.01 -0.99
CA ASP A 51 -4.10 -19.52 -2.35
C ASP A 51 -5.47 -19.88 -2.92
N THR A 52 -5.96 -21.07 -2.57
CA THR A 52 -7.24 -21.62 -3.07
C THR A 52 -8.36 -21.61 -2.02
N ASP A 53 -8.04 -21.83 -0.73
CA ASP A 53 -9.05 -21.96 0.32
C ASP A 53 -9.52 -20.60 0.86
N ALA A 54 -8.71 -19.55 0.75
CA ALA A 54 -9.10 -18.17 1.01
C ALA A 54 -9.62 -17.45 -0.25
N ALA A 55 -9.80 -18.18 -1.34
CA ALA A 55 -10.33 -17.66 -2.59
C ALA A 55 -11.85 -17.40 -2.52
N VAL A 56 -12.34 -16.77 -3.57
CA VAL A 56 -13.76 -16.43 -3.74
C VAL A 56 -14.68 -17.63 -3.47
N GLY A 57 -15.69 -17.42 -2.66
CA GLY A 57 -16.74 -18.40 -2.35
C GLY A 57 -16.53 -19.21 -1.08
N ARG A 58 -15.38 -19.09 -0.43
CA ARG A 58 -15.11 -19.78 0.85
C ARG A 58 -15.09 -18.78 2.00
N LEU A 59 -15.66 -19.20 3.13
CA LEU A 59 -15.65 -18.43 4.39
C LEU A 59 -14.75 -19.05 5.44
N ASP A 60 -14.29 -20.27 5.18
CA ASP A 60 -13.36 -21.03 6.02
C ASP A 60 -12.09 -21.33 5.23
N TYR A 61 -10.96 -21.12 5.85
CA TYR A 61 -9.67 -21.46 5.30
C TYR A 61 -8.76 -21.99 6.41
N TYR A 62 -7.77 -22.80 6.01
CA TYR A 62 -6.88 -23.42 6.99
C TYR A 62 -6.08 -22.37 7.76
N ARG A 63 -6.26 -22.37 9.08
CA ARG A 63 -5.46 -21.58 10.03
C ARG A 63 -4.79 -22.53 11.00
N GLY A 64 -3.46 -22.60 10.94
CA GLY A 64 -2.69 -23.54 11.72
C GLY A 64 -1.19 -23.50 11.38
N ILE A 65 -0.55 -24.64 11.49
CA ILE A 65 0.90 -24.78 11.35
C ILE A 65 1.25 -25.35 9.98
N GLY A 66 2.13 -24.62 9.26
CA GLY A 66 2.81 -25.07 8.07
C GLY A 66 4.32 -25.23 8.31
N ASN A 67 4.90 -26.26 7.74
CA ASN A 67 6.31 -26.58 7.89
C ASN A 67 7.02 -26.47 6.55
N TYR A 68 8.06 -25.66 6.50
CA TYR A 68 8.93 -25.49 5.34
C TYR A 68 10.32 -26.01 5.68
N PHE A 69 10.90 -26.84 4.83
CA PHE A 69 12.28 -27.28 5.03
C PHE A 69 13.04 -27.38 3.72
N ARG A 70 14.32 -27.07 3.81
CA ARG A 70 15.26 -27.19 2.71
C ARG A 70 16.66 -27.47 3.22
N TYR A 71 17.53 -27.98 2.34
CA TYR A 71 18.98 -28.08 2.62
C TYR A 71 19.71 -26.86 2.06
N LEU A 72 20.54 -26.25 2.89
CA LEU A 72 21.50 -25.23 2.52
C LEU A 72 22.90 -25.82 2.54
N LYS A 73 23.65 -25.66 1.45
CA LYS A 73 25.08 -25.96 1.44
C LYS A 73 25.84 -24.71 1.86
N ALA A 74 26.31 -24.68 3.12
CA ALA A 74 27.15 -23.58 3.59
C ALA A 74 28.52 -23.68 2.90
N ARG A 75 28.97 -22.57 2.32
CA ARG A 75 30.25 -22.52 1.59
C ARG A 75 31.40 -22.42 2.58
N PRO A 76 32.55 -23.10 2.31
CA PRO A 76 33.72 -23.01 3.19
C PRO A 76 34.23 -21.58 3.40
N GLU A 77 34.11 -20.72 2.38
CA GLU A 77 34.51 -19.30 2.41
C GLU A 77 33.67 -18.41 3.30
N TRP A 78 32.50 -18.88 3.78
CA TRP A 78 31.69 -18.17 4.78
C TRP A 78 32.27 -18.34 6.20
N ARG A 79 33.22 -19.23 6.41
CA ARG A 79 33.85 -19.42 7.73
C ARG A 79 34.54 -18.11 8.20
N GLY A 80 34.19 -17.65 9.38
CA GLY A 80 34.69 -16.41 9.95
C GLY A 80 33.97 -15.14 9.50
N LYS A 81 32.93 -15.32 8.63
CA LYS A 81 31.96 -14.29 8.30
C LYS A 81 30.67 -14.47 9.12
N ARG A 82 29.78 -13.48 9.12
CA ARG A 82 28.45 -13.60 9.70
C ARG A 82 27.46 -14.03 8.62
N VAL A 83 26.56 -14.94 8.96
CA VAL A 83 25.57 -15.50 8.03
C VAL A 83 24.18 -15.33 8.62
N PHE A 84 23.28 -14.70 7.86
CA PHE A 84 21.90 -14.45 8.25
C PHE A 84 20.94 -15.11 7.26
N VAL A 85 19.80 -15.55 7.75
CA VAL A 85 18.62 -15.85 6.94
C VAL A 85 17.63 -14.69 7.10
N ARG A 86 17.26 -14.03 6.00
CA ARG A 86 16.24 -12.97 5.97
C ARG A 86 15.00 -13.50 5.28
N PHE A 87 13.83 -13.24 5.89
CA PHE A 87 12.51 -13.43 5.33
C PHE A 87 11.83 -12.09 5.17
N TYR A 88 11.21 -11.83 4.02
CA TYR A 88 10.52 -10.57 3.76
C TYR A 88 9.08 -10.54 4.27
N GLY A 89 8.56 -11.68 4.77
CA GLY A 89 7.26 -11.82 5.40
C GLY A 89 6.88 -13.29 5.61
N ALA A 90 6.20 -13.56 6.73
CA ALA A 90 5.73 -14.91 7.08
C ALA A 90 4.49 -14.82 7.97
N GLY A 91 3.42 -15.42 7.59
CA GLY A 91 2.14 -15.22 8.31
C GLY A 91 1.77 -16.29 9.31
N THR A 92 1.73 -15.95 10.59
CA THR A 92 1.97 -14.68 11.29
C THR A 92 3.10 -14.80 12.31
N VAL A 93 3.42 -16.01 12.73
CA VAL A 93 4.54 -16.34 13.59
C VAL A 93 5.44 -17.33 12.85
N ALA A 94 6.73 -17.05 12.82
CA ALA A 94 7.70 -17.91 12.16
C ALA A 94 8.89 -18.23 13.08
N ALA A 95 9.17 -19.51 13.27
CA ALA A 95 10.35 -19.99 13.99
C ALA A 95 11.30 -20.69 13.04
N LEU A 96 12.59 -20.38 13.11
CA LEU A 96 13.65 -21.03 12.33
C LEU A 96 14.46 -22.00 13.19
N MET A 97 14.58 -23.22 12.69
CA MET A 97 15.49 -24.24 13.21
C MET A 97 16.61 -24.50 12.17
N VAL A 98 17.85 -24.56 12.60
CA VAL A 98 18.99 -24.91 11.79
C VAL A 98 19.68 -26.13 12.39
N ASN A 99 19.77 -27.24 11.65
CA ASN A 99 20.33 -28.50 12.12
C ASN A 99 19.73 -28.99 13.46
N GLY A 100 18.42 -28.74 13.67
CA GLY A 100 17.70 -29.10 14.90
C GLY A 100 17.92 -28.12 16.07
N ARG A 101 18.69 -27.05 15.91
CA ARG A 101 18.93 -26.01 16.92
C ARG A 101 18.06 -24.80 16.59
N HIS A 102 17.46 -24.19 17.61
CA HIS A 102 16.62 -23.00 17.47
C HIS A 102 17.47 -21.77 17.12
N ALA A 103 17.17 -21.11 16.01
CA ALA A 103 17.82 -19.87 15.56
C ALA A 103 17.07 -18.62 16.02
N GLY A 104 15.74 -18.66 16.05
CA GLY A 104 14.92 -17.54 16.50
C GLY A 104 13.44 -17.70 16.13
N GLU A 105 12.62 -16.80 16.68
CA GLU A 105 11.19 -16.67 16.39
C GLU A 105 10.87 -15.19 16.08
N HIS A 106 10.05 -14.97 15.07
CA HIS A 106 9.49 -13.67 14.73
C HIS A 106 7.96 -13.71 14.80
N ARG A 107 7.37 -12.60 15.29
CA ARG A 107 5.93 -12.42 15.48
C ARG A 107 5.47 -11.15 14.77
N GLY A 108 4.63 -11.30 13.76
CA GLY A 108 4.16 -10.26 12.86
C GLY A 108 4.42 -10.67 11.40
N GLY A 109 3.33 -10.76 10.59
CA GLY A 109 3.43 -11.40 9.28
C GLY A 109 4.04 -10.54 8.18
N ASN A 110 4.02 -9.22 8.34
CA ASN A 110 4.11 -8.29 7.20
C ASN A 110 5.46 -7.60 7.05
N ASN A 111 6.28 -7.60 8.08
CA ASN A 111 7.60 -7.00 8.08
C ASN A 111 8.69 -8.02 7.73
N ALA A 112 9.81 -7.53 7.21
CA ALA A 112 11.00 -8.36 7.04
C ALA A 112 11.66 -8.61 8.40
N PHE A 113 12.27 -9.78 8.53
CA PHE A 113 13.04 -10.14 9.72
C PHE A 113 14.19 -11.06 9.35
N GLU A 114 15.18 -11.14 10.24
CA GLU A 114 16.37 -11.93 10.02
C GLU A 114 16.83 -12.66 11.28
N PHE A 115 17.46 -13.83 11.08
CA PHE A 115 18.11 -14.60 12.13
C PHE A 115 19.56 -14.84 11.77
N GLU A 116 20.47 -14.57 12.68
CA GLU A 116 21.86 -14.96 12.54
C GLU A 116 22.00 -16.46 12.76
N ILE A 117 22.63 -17.15 11.80
CA ILE A 117 22.82 -18.61 11.82
C ILE A 117 24.30 -19.01 11.80
N THR A 118 25.22 -18.06 11.97
CA THR A 118 26.67 -18.24 11.88
C THR A 118 27.16 -19.46 12.66
N ASP A 119 26.82 -19.56 13.94
CA ASP A 119 27.27 -20.62 14.85
C ASP A 119 26.42 -21.92 14.74
N LEU A 120 25.41 -21.93 13.90
CA LEU A 120 24.53 -23.06 13.70
C LEU A 120 24.90 -23.88 12.46
N LEU A 121 25.82 -23.36 11.61
CA LEU A 121 26.18 -23.94 10.32
C LEU A 121 27.33 -24.94 10.44
N ASP A 122 27.20 -26.04 9.68
CA ASP A 122 28.31 -26.92 9.28
C ASP A 122 28.88 -26.40 7.95
N TYR A 123 30.03 -25.73 8.02
CA TYR A 123 30.68 -25.12 6.85
C TYR A 123 31.31 -26.18 5.95
N GLY A 124 30.91 -26.18 4.68
CA GLY A 124 31.25 -27.19 3.69
C GLY A 124 30.27 -28.37 3.65
N GLY A 125 29.39 -28.50 4.65
CA GLY A 125 28.36 -29.50 4.79
C GLY A 125 26.96 -29.07 4.30
N LYS A 126 26.02 -30.03 4.43
CA LYS A 126 24.56 -29.78 4.25
C LYS A 126 23.93 -29.38 5.57
N ASN A 127 23.26 -28.28 5.57
CA ASN A 127 22.53 -27.76 6.75
C ASN A 127 21.04 -27.84 6.48
N LEU A 128 20.25 -28.37 7.40
CA LEU A 128 18.80 -28.38 7.33
C LEU A 128 18.27 -27.06 7.89
N LEU A 129 17.62 -26.26 7.04
CA LEU A 129 16.78 -25.15 7.46
C LEU A 129 15.34 -25.66 7.57
N TRP A 130 14.73 -25.47 8.74
CA TRP A 130 13.33 -25.82 8.99
C TRP A 130 12.61 -24.61 9.57
N VAL A 131 11.63 -24.09 8.82
CA VAL A 131 10.80 -22.94 9.22
C VAL A 131 9.41 -23.44 9.57
N ILE A 132 8.99 -23.16 10.79
CA ILE A 132 7.66 -23.47 11.30
C ILE A 132 6.87 -22.16 11.26
N VAL A 133 5.82 -22.11 10.44
CA VAL A 133 4.97 -20.92 10.27
C VAL A 133 3.57 -21.22 10.81
N ASN A 134 2.98 -20.29 11.55
CA ASN A 134 1.67 -20.45 12.17
C ASN A 134 0.80 -19.20 11.96
N ASN A 135 -0.34 -19.34 11.25
CA ASN A 135 -1.36 -18.30 11.11
C ASN A 135 -2.60 -18.52 11.99
N GLY A 136 -2.48 -19.37 13.01
CA GLY A 136 -3.54 -19.56 14.00
C GLY A 136 -3.94 -18.23 14.66
N ALA A 137 -5.21 -18.12 15.08
CA ALA A 137 -5.70 -16.91 15.73
C ALA A 137 -4.96 -16.66 17.06
N ARG A 138 -4.50 -15.41 17.26
CA ARG A 138 -3.74 -14.99 18.44
C ARG A 138 -4.19 -13.61 18.88
N LEU A 139 -4.18 -13.39 20.22
CA LEU A 139 -4.47 -12.08 20.80
C LEU A 139 -3.21 -11.24 21.06
N ASP A 140 -2.04 -11.85 20.96
CA ASP A 140 -0.74 -11.29 21.28
C ASP A 140 0.13 -11.00 20.05
N VAL A 141 -0.43 -11.09 18.83
CA VAL A 141 0.26 -10.78 17.57
C VAL A 141 -0.64 -9.95 16.68
N LEU A 142 -0.19 -8.75 16.35
CA LEU A 142 -0.89 -7.82 15.46
C LEU A 142 -0.73 -8.18 13.97
N PRO A 143 -1.74 -7.90 13.13
CA PRO A 143 -3.06 -7.41 13.50
C PRO A 143 -3.88 -8.51 14.14
N THR A 144 -4.59 -8.21 15.24
CA THR A 144 -5.51 -9.13 15.90
C THR A 144 -6.88 -9.13 15.27
N ALA A 145 -7.17 -8.10 14.49
CA ALA A 145 -8.43 -7.85 13.83
C ALA A 145 -8.21 -7.16 12.48
N GLY A 146 -9.24 -7.15 11.67
CA GLY A 146 -9.26 -6.51 10.38
C GLY A 146 -10.30 -7.14 9.48
N GLU A 147 -10.58 -6.51 8.35
CA GLU A 147 -11.47 -7.05 7.33
C GLU A 147 -10.75 -8.03 6.40
N GLU A 148 -9.42 -8.04 6.40
CA GLU A 148 -8.62 -8.93 5.56
C GLU A 148 -8.47 -10.34 6.13
N ASN A 149 -8.16 -11.28 5.24
CA ASN A 149 -7.81 -12.63 5.62
C ASN A 149 -6.40 -12.70 6.22
N VAL A 150 -6.23 -13.54 7.25
CA VAL A 150 -4.91 -13.81 7.87
C VAL A 150 -4.29 -15.01 7.17
N TYR A 151 -3.56 -14.74 6.10
CA TYR A 151 -2.92 -15.76 5.29
C TYR A 151 -1.72 -16.39 5.99
N GLY A 152 -1.53 -17.69 5.75
CA GLY A 152 -0.37 -18.44 6.21
C GLY A 152 0.67 -18.62 5.11
N GLY A 153 1.92 -18.83 5.52
CA GLY A 153 2.99 -19.14 4.59
C GLY A 153 4.17 -18.18 4.62
N LEU A 154 5.20 -18.55 3.83
CA LEU A 154 6.31 -17.67 3.47
C LEU A 154 5.93 -16.95 2.17
N PHE A 155 5.04 -15.96 2.27
CA PHE A 155 4.40 -15.33 1.13
C PHE A 155 5.22 -14.20 0.49
N ARG A 156 6.48 -14.05 0.91
CA ARG A 156 7.49 -13.17 0.31
C ARG A 156 8.81 -13.92 0.17
N GLN A 157 9.83 -13.28 -0.42
CA GLN A 157 11.13 -13.85 -0.67
C GLN A 157 11.87 -14.22 0.62
N ALA A 158 12.88 -15.07 0.47
CA ALA A 158 13.85 -15.39 1.51
C ALA A 158 15.27 -15.41 0.93
N GLU A 159 16.24 -14.95 1.73
CA GLU A 159 17.63 -14.76 1.34
C GLU A 159 18.60 -15.24 2.41
N ILE A 160 19.79 -15.64 1.98
CA ILE A 160 20.99 -15.73 2.83
C ILE A 160 21.80 -14.47 2.61
N ILE A 161 22.17 -13.81 3.71
CA ILE A 161 23.05 -12.63 3.69
C ILE A 161 24.34 -13.02 4.41
N VAL A 162 25.47 -12.79 3.75
CA VAL A 162 26.81 -13.05 4.30
C VAL A 162 27.57 -11.73 4.37
N THR A 163 28.08 -11.41 5.56
CA THR A 163 28.83 -10.17 5.79
C THR A 163 30.16 -10.45 6.49
N GLU A 164 31.08 -9.52 6.41
CA GLU A 164 32.22 -9.47 7.30
C GLU A 164 31.77 -9.33 8.78
N PRO A 165 32.62 -9.61 9.77
CA PRO A 165 32.25 -9.49 11.18
C PRO A 165 31.78 -8.08 11.58
N ALA A 166 32.40 -7.04 11.03
CA ALA A 166 31.92 -5.67 11.14
C ALA A 166 30.96 -5.37 9.98
N ALA A 167 29.74 -4.97 10.27
CA ALA A 167 28.69 -4.79 9.27
C ALA A 167 27.76 -3.60 9.61
N ILE A 168 27.05 -3.11 8.58
CA ILE A 168 25.99 -2.11 8.71
C ILE A 168 24.67 -2.84 8.98
N GLY A 169 23.91 -2.40 9.98
CA GLY A 169 22.57 -2.93 10.30
C GLY A 169 22.58 -4.15 11.19
N PHE A 170 21.60 -5.04 10.99
CA PHE A 170 21.35 -6.25 11.80
C PHE A 170 21.03 -5.91 13.26
N ASP A 171 20.21 -4.88 13.45
CA ASP A 171 19.66 -4.44 14.73
C ASP A 171 18.42 -5.26 15.18
N GLY A 172 18.01 -6.21 14.36
CA GLY A 172 16.86 -7.08 14.60
C GLY A 172 15.52 -6.50 14.11
N TYR A 173 15.52 -5.34 13.46
CA TYR A 173 14.30 -4.72 12.90
C TYR A 173 14.17 -4.85 11.38
N GLY A 174 15.06 -5.59 10.73
CA GLY A 174 14.96 -5.92 9.29
C GLY A 174 15.19 -4.76 8.34
N GLY A 175 15.63 -3.61 8.83
CA GLY A 175 16.00 -2.46 8.01
C GLY A 175 17.35 -2.62 7.30
N CYS A 176 17.72 -1.65 6.46
CA CYS A 176 19.03 -1.66 5.79
C CYS A 176 20.19 -1.20 6.71
N GLY A 177 19.89 -0.69 7.90
CA GLY A 177 20.87 -0.20 8.87
C GLY A 177 21.30 1.26 8.62
N VAL A 178 20.64 1.97 7.71
CA VAL A 178 20.86 3.40 7.46
C VAL A 178 19.52 4.10 7.46
N LEU A 179 19.36 5.13 8.29
CA LEU A 179 18.20 6.01 8.31
C LEU A 179 18.61 7.37 7.74
N PHE A 180 18.14 7.68 6.53
CA PHE A 180 18.51 8.89 5.80
C PHE A 180 17.44 9.97 5.98
N ALA A 181 17.72 10.99 6.79
CA ALA A 181 16.82 12.08 7.11
C ALA A 181 17.11 13.32 6.28
N THR A 182 16.13 13.84 5.57
CA THR A 182 16.16 15.17 4.96
C THR A 182 15.51 16.15 5.94
N GLU A 183 16.30 17.05 6.51
CA GLU A 183 15.82 18.05 7.46
C GLU A 183 15.33 19.31 6.76
N ARG A 184 16.01 19.68 5.70
CA ARG A 184 15.66 20.81 4.84
C ARG A 184 15.79 20.42 3.37
N ALA A 185 14.80 20.77 2.57
CA ALA A 185 14.89 20.70 1.12
C ALA A 185 14.12 21.85 0.47
N ASP A 186 14.83 22.65 -0.31
CA ASP A 186 14.28 23.66 -1.19
C ASP A 186 15.09 23.68 -2.50
N THR A 187 14.76 24.55 -3.45
CA THR A 187 15.44 24.62 -4.76
C THR A 187 16.90 25.09 -4.68
N LEU A 188 17.31 25.66 -3.56
CA LEU A 188 18.67 26.17 -3.36
C LEU A 188 19.56 25.20 -2.61
N ARG A 189 18.97 24.44 -1.65
CA ARG A 189 19.72 23.56 -0.77
C ARG A 189 18.87 22.42 -0.22
N ALA A 190 19.49 21.26 -0.10
CA ALA A 190 19.00 20.19 0.75
C ALA A 190 20.08 19.78 1.76
N SER A 191 19.67 19.55 3.01
CA SER A 191 20.58 19.11 4.07
C SER A 191 19.88 18.15 5.02
N GLY A 192 20.68 17.36 5.71
CA GLY A 192 20.23 16.38 6.69
C GLY A 192 21.35 15.48 7.16
N SER A 193 21.00 14.30 7.64
CA SER A 193 21.96 13.31 8.10
C SER A 193 21.56 11.87 7.78
N ALA A 194 22.55 10.98 7.74
CA ALA A 194 22.35 9.53 7.70
C ALA A 194 22.81 8.95 9.05
N ALA A 195 21.89 8.38 9.81
CA ALA A 195 22.18 7.59 11.01
C ALA A 195 22.51 6.16 10.57
N VAL A 196 23.76 5.75 10.75
CA VAL A 196 24.29 4.44 10.33
C VAL A 196 24.43 3.54 11.54
N THR A 197 23.69 2.45 11.58
CA THR A 197 23.83 1.39 12.57
C THR A 197 25.06 0.57 12.26
N VAL A 198 26.04 0.62 13.12
CA VAL A 198 27.31 -0.14 13.05
C VAL A 198 27.23 -1.30 14.02
N ASN A 199 27.48 -2.52 13.53
CA ASN A 199 27.46 -3.75 14.30
C ASN A 199 28.85 -4.42 14.22
N VAL A 200 29.56 -4.50 15.36
CA VAL A 200 30.92 -5.04 15.44
C VAL A 200 31.04 -6.06 16.57
N PRO A 201 31.87 -7.12 16.43
CA PRO A 201 31.98 -8.16 17.46
C PRO A 201 32.72 -7.68 18.72
N ASP A 202 33.64 -6.73 18.60
CA ASP A 202 34.50 -6.22 19.65
C ASP A 202 34.80 -4.72 19.43
N SER A 203 35.44 -4.07 20.44
CA SER A 203 35.79 -2.65 20.36
C SER A 203 36.80 -2.37 19.25
N ARG A 204 36.45 -1.50 18.33
CA ARG A 204 37.30 -1.11 17.19
C ARG A 204 36.93 0.25 16.60
N HIS A 205 37.85 0.79 15.80
CA HIS A 205 37.56 1.96 14.96
C HIS A 205 37.20 1.48 13.56
N VAL A 206 36.11 2.02 13.02
CA VAL A 206 35.69 1.82 11.64
C VAL A 206 35.65 3.15 10.91
N GLN A 207 35.83 3.10 9.61
CA GLN A 207 35.61 4.24 8.72
C GLN A 207 34.28 4.05 7.99
N LEU A 208 33.50 5.12 7.89
CA LEU A 208 32.27 5.19 7.13
C LEU A 208 32.43 6.20 6.01
N ASP A 209 32.13 5.79 4.79
CA ASP A 209 32.14 6.64 3.62
C ASP A 209 30.73 6.66 3.00
N MET A 210 30.13 7.84 2.86
CA MET A 210 28.84 8.03 2.22
C MET A 210 28.99 8.75 0.90
N ARG A 211 28.33 8.25 -0.15
CA ARG A 211 28.17 8.91 -1.45
C ARG A 211 26.72 9.03 -1.81
N ILE A 212 26.37 10.18 -2.38
CA ILE A 212 25.05 10.43 -2.95
C ILE A 212 25.26 10.70 -4.44
N LEU A 213 24.59 9.90 -5.27
CA LEU A 213 24.69 9.95 -6.72
C LEU A 213 23.35 10.44 -7.30
N ASP A 214 23.42 11.23 -8.34
CA ASP A 214 22.26 11.64 -9.13
C ASP A 214 21.77 10.51 -10.07
N ALA A 215 20.70 10.74 -10.82
CA ALA A 215 20.13 9.76 -11.77
C ALA A 215 21.06 9.44 -12.97
N ARG A 216 22.20 10.14 -13.09
CA ARG A 216 23.24 9.90 -14.11
C ARG A 216 24.49 9.26 -13.50
N ASP A 217 24.39 8.74 -12.28
CA ASP A 217 25.50 8.16 -11.52
C ASP A 217 26.64 9.17 -11.20
N SER A 218 26.35 10.47 -11.27
CA SER A 218 27.32 11.50 -10.88
C SER A 218 27.28 11.71 -9.37
N VAL A 219 28.44 11.76 -8.73
CA VAL A 219 28.55 12.03 -7.29
C VAL A 219 28.21 13.50 -7.02
N VAL A 220 27.09 13.75 -6.33
CA VAL A 220 26.64 15.09 -5.91
C VAL A 220 27.04 15.41 -4.47
N PHE A 221 27.33 14.38 -3.67
CA PHE A 221 27.88 14.53 -2.32
C PHE A 221 28.80 13.36 -1.97
N SER A 222 29.86 13.64 -1.21
CA SER A 222 30.72 12.63 -0.60
C SER A 222 31.14 13.09 0.80
N GLY A 223 30.88 12.24 1.79
CA GLY A 223 31.22 12.48 3.19
C GLY A 223 31.88 11.26 3.83
N HIS A 224 32.63 11.46 4.89
CA HIS A 224 33.27 10.39 5.63
C HIS A 224 33.28 10.69 7.14
N ALA A 225 33.27 9.62 7.93
CA ALA A 225 33.40 9.69 9.38
C ALA A 225 34.25 8.55 9.90
N LYS A 226 34.99 8.79 10.98
CA LYS A 226 35.60 7.74 11.80
C LYS A 226 34.72 7.51 13.01
N HIS A 227 34.36 6.26 13.25
CA HIS A 227 33.50 5.88 14.35
C HIS A 227 34.21 4.87 15.25
N ARG A 228 34.15 5.07 16.56
CA ARG A 228 34.58 4.09 17.55
C ARG A 228 33.36 3.32 18.02
N ALA A 229 33.33 2.05 17.73
CA ALA A 229 32.32 1.11 18.22
C ALA A 229 32.91 0.27 19.35
N ASP A 230 32.22 0.20 20.49
CA ASP A 230 32.70 -0.49 21.69
C ASP A 230 32.26 -1.95 21.82
N GLY A 231 31.87 -2.57 20.68
CA GLY A 231 31.30 -3.91 20.60
C GLY A 231 29.76 -3.90 20.57
N GLY A 232 29.15 -4.78 19.77
CA GLY A 232 27.72 -4.81 19.52
C GLY A 232 27.25 -3.68 18.60
N LEU A 233 26.05 -3.15 18.86
CA LEU A 233 25.40 -2.11 18.07
C LEU A 233 25.78 -0.71 18.57
N SER A 234 26.10 0.17 17.64
CA SER A 234 26.29 1.61 17.86
C SER A 234 25.78 2.39 16.64
N VAL A 235 25.56 3.70 16.79
CA VAL A 235 25.07 4.56 15.70
C VAL A 235 26.10 5.65 15.43
N ALA A 236 26.42 5.85 14.17
CA ALA A 236 27.25 6.93 13.68
C ALA A 236 26.44 7.88 12.79
N GLU A 237 26.66 9.19 12.90
CA GLU A 237 25.98 10.21 12.12
C GLU A 237 26.89 10.71 11.00
N LEU A 238 26.34 10.78 9.79
CA LEU A 238 26.96 11.30 8.59
C LEU A 238 26.11 12.46 8.05
N PRO A 239 26.46 13.73 8.31
CA PRO A 239 25.72 14.86 7.78
C PRO A 239 25.97 15.00 6.26
N PHE A 240 24.98 15.57 5.54
CA PHE A 240 25.10 15.90 4.13
C PHE A 240 24.50 17.26 3.83
N GLU A 241 25.00 17.86 2.75
CA GLU A 241 24.46 19.07 2.16
C GLU A 241 24.64 19.01 0.65
N ILE A 242 23.57 19.31 -0.12
CA ILE A 242 23.56 19.34 -1.58
C ILE A 242 23.06 20.71 -2.00
N GLU A 243 23.85 21.41 -2.81
CA GLU A 243 23.47 22.68 -3.44
C GLU A 243 22.62 22.42 -4.69
N ARG A 244 21.56 23.21 -4.86
CA ARG A 244 20.61 23.13 -5.99
C ARG A 244 20.12 21.70 -6.25
N PRO A 245 19.54 21.04 -5.26
CA PRO A 245 19.09 19.67 -5.41
C PRO A 245 17.94 19.56 -6.41
N HIS A 246 17.85 18.42 -7.09
CA HIS A 246 16.64 18.02 -7.79
C HIS A 246 15.68 17.39 -6.79
N LEU A 247 14.55 18.02 -6.54
CA LEU A 247 13.60 17.57 -5.52
C LEU A 247 12.68 16.46 -6.05
N TRP A 248 12.27 15.55 -5.15
CA TRP A 248 11.17 14.63 -5.41
C TRP A 248 9.85 15.42 -5.33
N GLN A 249 9.11 15.51 -6.44
CA GLN A 249 7.93 16.36 -6.59
C GLN A 249 6.64 15.54 -6.81
N GLY A 250 6.57 14.37 -6.20
CA GLY A 250 5.42 13.50 -6.39
C GLY A 250 5.27 13.06 -7.84
N THR A 251 4.03 12.90 -8.29
CA THR A 251 3.72 12.38 -9.63
C THR A 251 4.19 13.27 -10.80
N ALA A 252 4.54 14.51 -10.51
CA ALA A 252 5.02 15.44 -11.55
C ALA A 252 6.48 15.21 -11.92
N ASP A 253 7.32 14.86 -10.91
CA ASP A 253 8.75 14.63 -11.10
C ASP A 253 9.31 13.82 -9.92
N PRO A 254 9.22 12.48 -9.95
CA PRO A 254 9.64 11.59 -8.87
C PRO A 254 11.14 11.33 -8.86
N TYR A 255 11.96 12.38 -8.80
CA TYR A 255 13.40 12.25 -8.91
C TYR A 255 14.04 11.56 -7.71
N LEU A 256 14.89 10.57 -7.99
CA LEU A 256 15.56 9.76 -6.97
C LEU A 256 17.07 9.83 -7.08
N TYR A 257 17.72 9.92 -5.92
CA TYR A 257 19.16 9.75 -5.74
C TYR A 257 19.48 8.34 -5.26
N THR A 258 20.68 7.88 -5.54
CA THR A 258 21.25 6.67 -4.95
C THR A 258 22.20 7.04 -3.83
N VAL A 259 21.91 6.59 -2.62
CA VAL A 259 22.78 6.73 -1.45
C VAL A 259 23.52 5.42 -1.22
N THR A 260 24.84 5.48 -1.13
CA THR A 260 25.70 4.33 -0.80
C THR A 260 26.52 4.66 0.43
N VAL A 261 26.46 3.79 1.43
CA VAL A 261 27.28 3.86 2.64
C VAL A 261 28.19 2.64 2.67
N VAL A 262 29.49 2.86 2.83
CA VAL A 262 30.51 1.84 2.96
C VAL A 262 31.12 1.89 4.35
N LEU A 263 31.16 0.76 5.02
CA LEU A 263 31.90 0.56 6.28
C LEU A 263 33.21 -0.15 5.95
N ALA A 264 34.31 0.40 6.41
CA ALA A 264 35.64 -0.21 6.29
C ALA A 264 36.24 -0.50 7.68
N ASP A 265 36.67 -1.75 7.89
CA ASP A 265 37.41 -2.26 9.03
C ASP A 265 38.75 -2.84 8.52
N GLY A 266 39.77 -1.97 8.43
CA GLY A 266 41.01 -2.32 7.73
C GLY A 266 40.79 -2.58 6.24
N THR A 267 41.08 -3.82 5.81
CA THR A 267 40.87 -4.24 4.40
C THR A 267 39.50 -4.85 4.13
N ARG A 268 38.71 -5.10 5.20
CA ARG A 268 37.36 -5.65 5.09
C ARG A 268 36.34 -4.54 4.94
N THR A 269 35.33 -4.78 4.13
CA THR A 269 34.28 -3.78 3.87
C THR A 269 32.90 -4.40 3.91
N ASP A 270 31.91 -3.62 4.32
CA ASP A 270 30.49 -3.88 4.10
C ASP A 270 29.86 -2.64 3.46
N SER A 271 28.82 -2.83 2.68
CA SER A 271 28.17 -1.71 2.00
C SER A 271 26.66 -1.89 1.89
N VAL A 272 25.95 -0.76 1.97
CA VAL A 272 24.51 -0.67 1.78
C VAL A 272 24.23 0.42 0.75
N SER A 273 23.33 0.15 -0.19
CA SER A 273 22.86 1.11 -1.17
C SER A 273 21.35 1.09 -1.26
N PHE A 274 20.75 2.27 -1.38
CA PHE A 274 19.29 2.44 -1.54
C PHE A 274 19.00 3.71 -2.34
N ARG A 275 17.79 3.78 -2.89
CA ARG A 275 17.31 4.99 -3.58
C ARG A 275 16.44 5.81 -2.63
N THR A 276 16.54 7.13 -2.73
CA THR A 276 15.71 8.07 -1.95
C THR A 276 15.51 9.38 -2.69
N GLY A 277 14.52 10.18 -2.31
CA GLY A 277 14.23 11.50 -2.86
C GLY A 277 14.33 12.59 -1.80
N LEU A 278 14.81 13.76 -2.20
CA LEU A 278 14.93 14.93 -1.34
C LEU A 278 13.63 15.73 -1.38
N ARG A 279 12.94 15.85 -0.27
CA ARG A 279 11.62 16.51 -0.19
C ARG A 279 11.26 16.94 1.23
N THR A 280 10.26 17.82 1.34
CA THR A 280 9.60 18.17 2.61
C THR A 280 8.08 18.02 2.48
N PHE A 281 7.43 17.61 3.55
CA PHE A 281 5.98 17.54 3.66
C PHE A 281 5.48 18.44 4.79
N SER A 282 4.33 19.08 4.58
CA SER A 282 3.64 19.79 5.65
C SER A 282 2.12 19.75 5.46
N VAL A 283 1.39 19.90 6.55
CA VAL A 283 -0.07 19.98 6.55
C VAL A 283 -0.51 21.22 7.30
N ASP A 284 -1.29 22.06 6.62
CA ASP A 284 -1.93 23.25 7.16
C ASP A 284 -3.43 22.97 7.35
N ALA A 285 -3.98 23.33 8.51
CA ALA A 285 -5.37 23.03 8.85
C ALA A 285 -6.42 23.72 7.95
N ALA A 286 -6.04 24.81 7.29
CA ALA A 286 -6.94 25.59 6.41
C ALA A 286 -6.64 25.41 4.93
N ARG A 287 -5.43 24.96 4.57
CA ARG A 287 -4.95 24.91 3.17
C ARG A 287 -4.59 23.53 2.68
N GLY A 288 -4.65 22.51 3.57
CA GLY A 288 -4.38 21.12 3.24
C GLY A 288 -2.91 20.73 3.20
N PHE A 289 -2.55 19.80 2.32
CA PHE A 289 -1.23 19.20 2.21
C PHE A 289 -0.32 19.96 1.25
N PHE A 290 0.96 20.05 1.63
CA PHE A 290 2.01 20.69 0.85
C PHE A 290 3.19 19.76 0.65
N LEU A 291 3.68 19.69 -0.57
CA LEU A 291 4.92 19.03 -0.96
C LEU A 291 5.92 20.12 -1.40
N ASN A 292 7.09 20.17 -0.76
CA ASN A 292 8.13 21.17 -1.02
C ASN A 292 7.61 22.61 -0.94
N GLY A 293 6.67 22.88 -0.04
CA GLY A 293 6.03 24.19 0.14
C GLY A 293 4.97 24.55 -0.90
N ILE A 294 4.69 23.67 -1.87
CA ILE A 294 3.66 23.85 -2.90
C ILE A 294 2.42 23.06 -2.53
N SER A 295 1.23 23.66 -2.68
CA SER A 295 -0.04 22.96 -2.43
C SER A 295 -0.17 21.73 -3.33
N TYR A 296 -0.36 20.57 -2.70
CA TYR A 296 -0.44 19.27 -3.38
C TYR A 296 -1.60 18.45 -2.84
N PRO A 297 -2.83 18.66 -3.34
CA PRO A 297 -4.01 17.94 -2.85
C PRO A 297 -3.86 16.43 -3.01
N LEU A 298 -3.99 15.67 -1.92
CA LEU A 298 -3.90 14.21 -1.98
C LEU A 298 -5.22 13.60 -2.43
N ARG A 299 -5.17 12.87 -3.54
CA ARG A 299 -6.23 12.09 -4.15
C ARG A 299 -5.86 10.63 -3.98
N GLY A 300 -6.28 10.07 -2.86
CA GLY A 300 -5.83 8.77 -2.41
C GLY A 300 -6.85 7.66 -2.61
N VAL A 301 -6.34 6.44 -2.60
CA VAL A 301 -7.11 5.21 -2.52
C VAL A 301 -6.64 4.36 -1.36
N VAL A 302 -7.55 3.56 -0.79
CA VAL A 302 -7.21 2.55 0.21
C VAL A 302 -6.83 1.26 -0.51
N LEU A 303 -5.70 0.67 -0.14
CA LEU A 303 -5.13 -0.49 -0.80
C LEU A 303 -4.88 -1.64 0.19
N TRP A 304 -5.50 -2.79 -0.08
CA TRP A 304 -5.26 -4.06 0.60
C TRP A 304 -4.23 -4.89 -0.16
N ARG A 305 -3.58 -5.85 0.51
CA ARG A 305 -2.42 -6.57 -0.01
C ARG A 305 -2.72 -7.77 -0.88
N ASP A 306 -3.95 -8.27 -0.85
CA ASP A 306 -4.26 -9.53 -1.47
C ASP A 306 -4.67 -9.42 -2.94
N GLN A 307 -4.44 -10.50 -3.63
CA GLN A 307 -4.79 -10.71 -5.04
C GLN A 307 -5.71 -11.92 -5.14
N ALA A 308 -6.63 -11.89 -6.11
CA ALA A 308 -7.47 -13.03 -6.42
C ALA A 308 -6.59 -14.24 -6.78
N PHE A 309 -6.86 -15.38 -6.16
CA PHE A 309 -6.20 -16.66 -6.40
C PHE A 309 -4.75 -16.80 -5.96
N SER A 310 -4.11 -15.74 -5.45
CA SER A 310 -2.73 -15.79 -4.93
C SER A 310 -2.60 -15.25 -3.51
N GLY A 311 -3.64 -14.61 -2.97
CA GLY A 311 -3.63 -14.01 -1.64
C GLY A 311 -2.52 -12.97 -1.50
N PRO A 312 -1.70 -13.02 -0.45
CA PRO A 312 -0.65 -12.03 -0.18
C PRO A 312 0.68 -12.34 -0.88
N VAL A 313 0.73 -13.36 -1.75
CA VAL A 313 1.96 -13.76 -2.45
C VAL A 313 2.44 -12.62 -3.33
N PHE A 314 3.68 -12.22 -3.12
CA PHE A 314 4.26 -11.13 -3.90
C PHE A 314 4.46 -11.52 -5.36
N ASN A 315 3.94 -10.69 -6.26
CA ASN A 315 4.13 -10.77 -7.70
C ASN A 315 4.37 -9.36 -8.26
N GLU A 316 5.51 -9.13 -8.87
CA GLU A 316 5.89 -7.81 -9.38
C GLU A 316 5.01 -7.35 -10.56
N GLU A 317 4.59 -8.26 -11.43
CA GLU A 317 3.72 -7.91 -12.58
C GLU A 317 2.35 -7.45 -12.11
N GLU A 318 1.77 -8.13 -11.11
CA GLU A 318 0.50 -7.74 -10.49
C GLU A 318 0.63 -6.38 -9.79
N LEU A 319 1.72 -6.17 -9.05
CA LEU A 319 2.00 -4.89 -8.41
C LEU A 319 2.06 -3.74 -9.42
N ARG A 320 2.80 -3.91 -10.53
CA ARG A 320 2.89 -2.90 -11.59
C ARG A 320 1.56 -2.68 -12.32
N ARG A 321 0.75 -3.75 -12.50
CA ARG A 321 -0.61 -3.63 -13.03
C ARG A 321 -1.50 -2.79 -12.11
N ASP A 322 -1.48 -3.07 -10.82
CA ASP A 322 -2.30 -2.36 -9.84
C ASP A 322 -1.89 -0.87 -9.77
N MET A 323 -0.59 -0.57 -9.81
CA MET A 323 -0.09 0.81 -9.86
C MET A 323 -0.54 1.53 -11.14
N ARG A 324 -0.52 0.86 -12.31
CA ARG A 324 -1.04 1.47 -13.55
C ARG A 324 -2.52 1.85 -13.43
N LEU A 325 -3.36 1.02 -12.80
CA LEU A 325 -4.77 1.34 -12.56
C LEU A 325 -4.95 2.53 -11.63
N ILE A 326 -4.14 2.63 -10.59
CA ILE A 326 -4.13 3.75 -9.64
C ILE A 326 -3.75 5.06 -10.37
N ARG A 327 -2.68 5.02 -11.16
CA ARG A 327 -2.18 6.17 -11.91
C ARG A 327 -3.12 6.59 -13.04
N GLU A 328 -3.69 5.63 -13.78
CA GLU A 328 -4.69 5.87 -14.83
C GLU A 328 -5.93 6.60 -14.28
N MET A 329 -6.34 6.29 -13.06
CA MET A 329 -7.46 6.98 -12.40
C MET A 329 -7.10 8.43 -12.01
N GLY A 330 -5.81 8.77 -11.94
CA GLY A 330 -5.31 10.09 -11.53
C GLY A 330 -5.10 10.20 -10.01
N ALA A 331 -5.07 9.07 -9.29
CA ALA A 331 -4.67 9.06 -7.89
C ALA A 331 -3.17 9.35 -7.74
N ASN A 332 -2.82 10.10 -6.70
CA ASN A 332 -1.45 10.50 -6.37
C ASN A 332 -1.06 10.10 -4.94
N ALA A 333 -1.94 9.37 -4.24
CA ALA A 333 -1.70 8.88 -2.89
C ALA A 333 -2.34 7.51 -2.67
N VAL A 334 -1.79 6.76 -1.71
CA VAL A 334 -2.35 5.49 -1.24
C VAL A 334 -2.29 5.43 0.28
N SER A 335 -3.34 4.88 0.90
CA SER A 335 -3.35 4.43 2.29
C SER A 335 -3.24 2.91 2.30
N VAL A 336 -2.21 2.40 2.95
CA VAL A 336 -1.89 0.97 2.96
C VAL A 336 -2.58 0.31 4.14
N ALA A 337 -3.70 -0.35 3.89
CA ALA A 337 -4.49 -1.00 4.95
C ALA A 337 -3.91 -2.39 5.33
N GLY A 338 -4.12 -2.78 6.59
CA GLY A 338 -3.77 -4.11 7.10
C GLY A 338 -2.29 -4.34 7.38
N GLY A 339 -1.44 -3.30 7.38
CA GLY A 339 -0.01 -3.35 7.69
C GLY A 339 0.89 -3.28 6.45
N THR A 340 2.17 -3.56 6.63
CA THR A 340 3.24 -3.27 5.67
C THR A 340 3.14 -4.11 4.37
N HIS A 341 3.20 -3.45 3.23
CA HIS A 341 3.36 -4.10 1.92
C HIS A 341 4.80 -4.59 1.68
N HIS A 342 5.00 -5.31 0.57
CA HIS A 342 6.33 -5.71 0.11
C HIS A 342 7.22 -4.48 -0.15
N PRO A 343 8.57 -4.53 0.10
CA PRO A 343 9.48 -3.42 -0.21
C PRO A 343 9.31 -2.82 -1.59
N ALA A 344 9.20 -3.65 -2.63
CA ALA A 344 9.04 -3.21 -4.02
C ALA A 344 7.78 -2.35 -4.25
N PHE A 345 6.75 -2.46 -3.39
CA PHE A 345 5.58 -1.56 -3.48
C PHE A 345 5.98 -0.11 -3.15
N TYR A 346 6.75 0.09 -2.09
CA TYR A 346 7.20 1.42 -1.69
C TYR A 346 8.21 1.99 -2.69
N GLU A 347 9.10 1.14 -3.20
CA GLU A 347 10.04 1.51 -4.26
C GLU A 347 9.31 1.95 -5.53
N LEU A 348 8.23 1.25 -5.89
CA LEU A 348 7.39 1.64 -7.02
C LEU A 348 6.62 2.94 -6.74
N CYS A 349 6.15 3.17 -5.50
CA CYS A 349 5.56 4.46 -5.10
C CYS A 349 6.59 5.60 -5.18
N ASP A 350 7.84 5.33 -4.80
CA ASP A 350 8.94 6.30 -4.93
C ASP A 350 9.19 6.67 -6.39
N GLU A 351 9.21 5.68 -7.29
CA GLU A 351 9.43 5.82 -8.74
C GLU A 351 8.26 6.51 -9.46
N GLU A 352 7.03 6.22 -9.05
CA GLU A 352 5.81 6.77 -9.66
C GLU A 352 5.35 8.08 -9.00
N GLY A 353 6.02 8.51 -7.94
CA GLY A 353 5.70 9.74 -7.21
C GLY A 353 4.41 9.68 -6.39
N VAL A 354 3.97 8.48 -6.01
CA VAL A 354 2.72 8.27 -5.26
C VAL A 354 2.97 8.39 -3.76
N VAL A 355 2.28 9.32 -3.10
CA VAL A 355 2.41 9.55 -1.65
C VAL A 355 1.79 8.40 -0.87
N VAL A 356 2.49 7.92 0.17
CA VAL A 356 2.06 6.78 0.98
C VAL A 356 1.73 7.21 2.40
N LEU A 357 0.52 6.85 2.87
CA LEU A 357 0.20 6.72 4.28
C LEU A 357 0.46 5.25 4.66
N ALA A 358 1.54 5.01 5.41
CA ALA A 358 1.94 3.67 5.83
C ALA A 358 1.25 3.32 7.14
N ASP A 359 0.14 2.58 7.08
CA ASP A 359 -0.63 2.22 8.26
C ASP A 359 0.14 1.21 9.13
N GLY A 360 0.10 1.45 10.43
CA GLY A 360 0.59 0.53 11.43
C GLY A 360 -0.29 -0.71 11.58
N PRO A 361 0.17 -1.69 12.33
CA PRO A 361 -0.54 -2.97 12.45
C PRO A 361 -1.76 -2.93 13.38
N PHE A 362 -2.04 -1.82 14.07
CA PHE A 362 -3.15 -1.71 15.01
C PHE A 362 -4.41 -1.22 14.31
N ALA A 363 -5.30 -2.16 13.98
CA ALA A 363 -6.56 -1.89 13.30
C ALA A 363 -7.71 -2.72 13.89
N GLY A 364 -8.89 -2.10 13.98
CA GLY A 364 -10.16 -2.76 14.36
C GLY A 364 -10.20 -3.33 15.77
N THR A 365 -10.96 -4.41 15.94
CA THR A 365 -11.13 -5.14 17.19
C THR A 365 -10.21 -6.36 17.30
N SER A 366 -9.96 -6.81 18.50
CA SER A 366 -9.51 -8.17 18.76
C SER A 366 -10.59 -9.18 18.35
N THR A 367 -10.24 -10.17 17.50
CA THR A 367 -11.24 -10.92 16.75
C THR A 367 -11.57 -12.30 17.22
N LEU A 368 -10.91 -12.81 18.25
CA LEU A 368 -11.21 -14.19 18.66
C LEU A 368 -12.67 -14.37 19.05
N ASP A 369 -13.34 -13.32 19.55
CA ASP A 369 -14.76 -13.36 19.90
C ASP A 369 -15.45 -11.99 19.84
N GLU A 370 -14.98 -11.04 19.05
CA GLU A 370 -15.50 -9.65 18.99
C GLU A 370 -15.46 -8.91 20.34
N ARG A 371 -14.56 -9.30 21.24
CA ARG A 371 -14.52 -8.83 22.63
C ARG A 371 -13.72 -7.54 22.87
N GLY A 372 -13.24 -6.88 21.81
CA GLY A 372 -12.54 -5.63 21.95
C GLY A 372 -11.02 -5.77 22.21
N TYR A 373 -10.42 -4.68 22.67
CA TYR A 373 -8.98 -4.54 22.88
C TYR A 373 -8.57 -5.09 24.26
N PHE A 374 -7.45 -5.81 24.30
CA PHE A 374 -6.85 -6.32 25.54
C PHE A 374 -5.36 -5.99 25.61
N ALA A 375 -4.98 -5.19 26.60
CA ALA A 375 -3.62 -4.67 26.80
C ALA A 375 -2.70 -5.65 27.54
N THR A 376 -2.42 -6.84 27.00
CA THR A 376 -1.43 -7.73 27.59
C THR A 376 0.01 -7.25 27.35
N PRO A 377 0.98 -7.55 28.25
CA PRO A 377 2.39 -7.23 27.99
C PRO A 377 2.89 -7.80 26.65
N ALA A 378 2.56 -9.05 26.32
CA ALA A 378 2.98 -9.69 25.07
C ALA A 378 2.40 -8.99 23.83
N PHE A 379 1.17 -8.46 23.91
CA PHE A 379 0.58 -7.65 22.86
C PHE A 379 1.33 -6.33 22.66
N ARG A 380 1.67 -5.64 23.78
CA ARG A 380 2.40 -4.37 23.77
C ARG A 380 3.80 -4.54 23.18
N ASP A 381 4.53 -5.56 23.63
CA ASP A 381 5.88 -5.87 23.12
C ASP A 381 5.85 -6.18 21.61
N ASN A 382 4.84 -6.92 21.17
CA ASN A 382 4.67 -7.22 19.76
C ASN A 382 4.34 -5.98 18.92
N ALA A 383 3.47 -5.10 19.43
CA ALA A 383 3.14 -3.84 18.78
C ALA A 383 4.35 -2.93 18.66
N GLU A 384 5.09 -2.73 19.76
CA GLU A 384 6.30 -1.92 19.77
C GLU A 384 7.31 -2.42 18.73
N ARG A 385 7.55 -3.75 18.69
CA ARG A 385 8.44 -4.35 17.71
C ARG A 385 7.99 -4.08 16.28
N GLN A 386 6.72 -4.31 15.96
CA GLN A 386 6.20 -4.13 14.60
C GLN A 386 6.22 -2.65 14.16
N PHE A 387 5.97 -1.68 15.06
CA PHE A 387 6.11 -0.26 14.74
C PHE A 387 7.58 0.13 14.49
N ARG A 388 8.53 -0.40 15.27
CA ARG A 388 9.97 -0.20 15.00
C ARG A 388 10.37 -0.78 13.65
N GLU A 389 9.93 -1.99 13.33
CA GLU A 389 10.16 -2.63 12.04
C GLU A 389 9.58 -1.80 10.88
N LEU A 390 8.34 -1.31 11.00
CA LEU A 390 7.70 -0.47 9.99
C LEU A 390 8.54 0.79 9.71
N VAL A 391 8.90 1.53 10.77
CA VAL A 391 9.65 2.78 10.61
C VAL A 391 11.05 2.50 10.07
N CYS A 392 11.82 1.58 10.67
CA CYS A 392 13.20 1.28 10.25
C CYS A 392 13.28 0.78 8.80
N GLN A 393 12.29 -0.01 8.35
CA GLN A 393 12.29 -0.58 7.01
C GLN A 393 11.80 0.39 5.93
N ARG A 394 10.97 1.41 6.27
CA ARG A 394 10.36 2.35 5.31
C ARG A 394 10.87 3.77 5.45
N TYR A 395 11.82 4.01 6.34
CA TYR A 395 12.36 5.34 6.62
C TYR A 395 12.88 6.05 5.38
N ASN A 396 13.61 5.34 4.53
CA ASN A 396 14.30 5.90 3.37
C ASN A 396 13.40 6.09 2.14
N ASN A 397 12.15 5.60 2.18
CA ASN A 397 11.22 5.79 1.08
C ASN A 397 10.69 7.23 1.05
N PRO A 398 10.99 8.04 0.02
CA PRO A 398 10.52 9.43 -0.06
C PRO A 398 9.00 9.53 -0.22
N SER A 399 8.36 8.52 -0.79
CA SER A 399 6.90 8.44 -0.94
C SER A 399 6.17 8.36 0.40
N VAL A 400 6.77 7.75 1.44
CA VAL A 400 6.17 7.65 2.77
C VAL A 400 6.13 9.03 3.42
N ALA A 401 4.94 9.60 3.51
CA ALA A 401 4.71 10.92 4.09
C ALA A 401 4.20 10.83 5.54
N PHE A 402 3.51 9.74 5.89
CA PHE A 402 2.80 9.61 7.14
C PHE A 402 2.95 8.21 7.73
N TRP A 403 2.99 8.15 9.07
CA TRP A 403 2.92 6.93 9.84
C TRP A 403 1.53 6.77 10.45
N GLY A 404 0.76 5.76 10.02
CA GLY A 404 -0.50 5.40 10.64
C GLY A 404 -0.28 4.74 12.00
N ILE A 405 -0.96 5.20 13.03
CA ILE A 405 -0.82 4.66 14.39
C ILE A 405 -1.96 3.69 14.70
N PHE A 406 -3.17 4.01 14.27
CA PHE A 406 -4.34 3.17 14.45
C PHE A 406 -5.34 3.34 13.32
N ALA A 407 -6.17 2.31 13.11
CA ALA A 407 -7.29 2.36 12.18
C ALA A 407 -8.56 1.79 12.84
N ASP A 408 -9.60 2.62 12.96
CA ASP A 408 -10.93 2.28 13.49
C ASP A 408 -10.89 1.44 14.78
N PRO A 409 -10.24 1.90 15.87
CA PRO A 409 -10.07 1.13 17.08
C PRO A 409 -11.42 0.90 17.76
N GLU A 410 -11.67 -0.31 18.23
CA GLU A 410 -12.80 -0.55 19.12
C GLU A 410 -12.48 -0.10 20.54
N ILE A 411 -13.45 0.59 21.16
CA ILE A 411 -13.37 1.06 22.54
C ILE A 411 -14.14 0.11 23.48
N LEU A 412 -14.17 -1.18 23.12
CA LEU A 412 -14.73 -2.25 23.94
C LEU A 412 -13.58 -3.04 24.57
N GLY A 413 -13.73 -3.44 25.85
CA GLY A 413 -12.67 -4.08 26.59
C GLY A 413 -11.82 -3.09 27.36
N ASP A 414 -10.47 -3.19 27.28
CA ASP A 414 -9.56 -2.22 27.86
C ASP A 414 -9.59 -0.91 27.05
N ASP A 415 -9.28 0.21 27.71
CA ASP A 415 -9.15 1.50 27.02
C ASP A 415 -7.90 1.52 26.12
N PRO A 416 -8.04 1.67 24.78
CA PRO A 416 -6.91 1.68 23.88
C PRO A 416 -6.16 3.03 23.86
N ILE A 417 -6.72 4.10 24.40
CA ILE A 417 -6.16 5.47 24.34
C ILE A 417 -4.74 5.55 24.90
N PRO A 418 -4.42 5.01 26.10
CA PRO A 418 -3.05 5.01 26.63
C PRO A 418 -2.06 4.29 25.71
N PHE A 419 -2.44 3.12 25.20
CA PHE A 419 -1.62 2.33 24.27
C PHE A 419 -1.36 3.05 22.95
N ILE A 420 -2.40 3.65 22.34
CA ILE A 420 -2.25 4.46 21.12
C ILE A 420 -1.28 5.62 21.38
N GLY A 421 -1.38 6.27 22.55
CA GLY A 421 -0.47 7.33 22.97
C GLY A 421 0.97 6.86 23.13
N GLU A 422 1.20 5.65 23.63
CA GLU A 422 2.54 5.02 23.74
C GLU A 422 3.12 4.78 22.33
N MET A 423 2.35 4.17 21.42
CA MET A 423 2.82 3.89 20.06
C MET A 423 3.06 5.17 19.25
N ASN A 424 2.24 6.19 19.44
CA ASN A 424 2.46 7.50 18.83
C ASN A 424 3.78 8.13 19.29
N ARG A 425 4.07 8.12 20.61
CA ARG A 425 5.34 8.63 21.15
C ARG A 425 6.54 7.82 20.64
N LEU A 426 6.42 6.50 20.57
CA LEU A 426 7.43 5.62 20.00
C LEU A 426 7.77 6.01 18.57
N VAL A 427 6.77 6.06 17.69
CA VAL A 427 6.96 6.38 16.26
C VAL A 427 7.58 7.76 16.09
N LYS A 428 7.11 8.76 16.85
CA LYS A 428 7.69 10.11 16.83
C LYS A 428 9.13 10.17 17.38
N SER A 429 9.52 9.27 18.27
CA SER A 429 10.90 9.16 18.73
C SER A 429 11.84 8.54 17.70
N LEU A 430 11.30 7.66 16.84
CA LEU A 430 12.05 7.01 15.76
C LEU A 430 12.15 7.92 14.51
N ASP A 431 11.10 8.68 14.24
CA ASP A 431 11.04 9.63 13.12
C ASP A 431 10.31 10.91 13.54
N PRO A 432 11.03 11.89 14.07
CA PRO A 432 10.44 13.18 14.47
C PRO A 432 10.04 14.05 13.26
N GLY A 433 10.52 13.73 12.06
CA GLY A 433 10.31 14.53 10.86
C GLY A 433 8.97 14.29 10.17
N ARG A 434 8.41 13.07 10.26
CA ARG A 434 7.13 12.74 9.64
C ARG A 434 5.97 12.87 10.62
N LEU A 435 4.79 13.17 10.08
CA LEU A 435 3.55 13.30 10.85
C LEU A 435 2.89 11.94 11.06
N THR A 436 2.26 11.78 12.23
CA THR A 436 1.48 10.59 12.57
C THR A 436 0.00 10.78 12.26
N VAL A 437 -0.67 9.68 11.89
CA VAL A 437 -2.08 9.68 11.47
C VAL A 437 -2.87 8.64 12.26
N GLY A 438 -4.05 9.03 12.74
CA GLY A 438 -5.09 8.10 13.17
C GLY A 438 -6.20 8.01 12.13
N ILE A 439 -6.63 6.81 11.77
CA ILE A 439 -7.83 6.58 10.97
C ILE A 439 -8.96 6.27 11.93
N SER A 440 -10.04 7.06 11.92
CA SER A 440 -11.05 7.01 12.97
C SER A 440 -12.48 7.09 12.43
N ASN A 441 -13.32 6.22 12.95
CA ASN A 441 -14.77 6.28 12.82
C ASN A 441 -15.46 6.61 14.14
N LYS A 442 -14.70 7.11 15.14
CA LYS A 442 -15.15 7.40 16.50
C LYS A 442 -15.03 8.89 16.81
N ASP A 443 -15.86 9.36 17.70
CA ASP A 443 -15.72 10.67 18.34
C ASP A 443 -14.81 10.60 19.58
N GLY A 444 -14.35 11.74 20.06
CA GLY A 444 -13.67 11.87 21.34
C GLY A 444 -12.14 12.00 21.26
N ASP A 445 -11.49 11.78 22.41
CA ASP A 445 -10.09 12.16 22.63
C ASP A 445 -9.08 11.30 21.83
N VAL A 446 -9.47 10.12 21.34
CA VAL A 446 -8.64 9.29 20.46
C VAL A 446 -8.16 10.07 19.24
N ASN A 447 -8.96 11.02 18.74
CA ASN A 447 -8.68 11.84 17.57
C ASN A 447 -7.69 13.00 17.84
N ARG A 448 -7.18 13.13 19.06
CA ARG A 448 -6.23 14.16 19.48
C ARG A 448 -4.84 13.62 19.79
N ILE A 449 -4.64 12.31 19.65
CA ILE A 449 -3.38 11.65 20.00
C ILE A 449 -2.35 11.83 18.90
N THR A 450 -2.76 11.67 17.65
CA THR A 450 -1.90 11.77 16.47
C THR A 450 -1.86 13.21 15.92
N ASP A 451 -0.86 13.50 15.09
CA ASP A 451 -0.74 14.83 14.46
C ASP A 451 -1.89 15.14 13.51
N LEU A 452 -2.44 14.10 12.86
CA LEU A 452 -3.48 14.16 11.83
C LEU A 452 -4.52 13.08 12.08
N VAL A 453 -5.72 13.31 11.54
CA VAL A 453 -6.82 12.32 11.52
C VAL A 453 -7.33 12.15 10.10
N VAL A 454 -7.59 10.91 9.69
CA VAL A 454 -8.44 10.55 8.57
C VAL A 454 -9.77 10.04 9.11
N TRP A 455 -10.84 10.79 8.86
CA TRP A 455 -12.19 10.39 9.25
C TRP A 455 -12.71 9.33 8.28
N ASN A 456 -13.04 8.15 8.79
CA ASN A 456 -13.48 7.02 7.99
C ASN A 456 -15.00 6.85 8.06
N HIS A 457 -15.71 7.12 6.96
CA HIS A 457 -17.15 7.13 6.89
C HIS A 457 -17.73 6.06 5.98
N THR A 458 -18.93 5.61 6.32
CA THR A 458 -19.71 4.64 5.52
C THR A 458 -21.12 5.17 5.24
N PHE A 459 -21.26 6.51 5.13
CA PHE A 459 -22.55 7.14 4.81
C PHE A 459 -23.11 6.66 3.47
N GLY A 460 -24.40 6.33 3.46
CA GLY A 460 -25.05 5.73 2.29
C GLY A 460 -24.74 4.24 2.07
N TRP A 461 -23.88 3.66 2.91
CA TRP A 461 -23.55 2.24 2.90
C TRP A 461 -23.96 1.57 4.23
N LYS A 462 -23.06 1.47 5.21
CA LYS A 462 -23.35 0.87 6.53
C LYS A 462 -24.12 1.82 7.44
N THR A 463 -23.93 3.14 7.29
CA THR A 463 -24.54 4.16 8.14
C THR A 463 -25.24 5.24 7.31
N GLY A 464 -26.23 5.92 7.87
CA GLY A 464 -26.83 7.15 7.38
C GLY A 464 -27.29 7.14 5.91
N LEU A 465 -27.42 8.34 5.36
CA LEU A 465 -27.75 8.60 3.96
C LEU A 465 -26.52 9.14 3.21
N PRO A 466 -26.47 9.06 1.87
CA PRO A 466 -25.35 9.60 1.08
C PRO A 466 -25.06 11.08 1.37
N GLY A 467 -26.10 11.88 1.59
CA GLY A 467 -25.98 13.32 1.87
C GLY A 467 -25.43 13.67 3.25
N ASP A 468 -25.36 12.72 4.19
CA ASP A 468 -24.90 12.98 5.55
C ASP A 468 -23.42 13.37 5.60
N ILE A 469 -22.64 13.04 4.58
CA ILE A 469 -21.27 13.53 4.42
C ILE A 469 -21.16 15.06 4.40
N ALA A 470 -22.12 15.73 3.77
CA ALA A 470 -22.17 17.20 3.73
C ALA A 470 -22.56 17.78 5.10
N ILE A 471 -23.51 17.14 5.79
CA ILE A 471 -23.93 17.53 7.15
C ILE A 471 -22.75 17.40 8.11
N TRP A 472 -22.06 16.25 8.09
CA TRP A 472 -20.88 16.00 8.90
C TRP A 472 -19.75 17.02 8.62
N ARG A 473 -19.46 17.31 7.34
CA ARG A 473 -18.48 18.33 6.94
C ARG A 473 -18.82 19.70 7.52
N ASP A 474 -20.09 20.11 7.45
CA ASP A 474 -20.53 21.42 7.93
C ASP A 474 -20.52 21.50 9.47
N GLN A 475 -20.80 20.41 10.17
CA GLN A 475 -20.61 20.28 11.62
C GLN A 475 -19.14 20.41 12.01
N LEU A 476 -18.25 19.70 11.31
CA LEU A 476 -16.80 19.79 11.53
C LEU A 476 -16.30 21.24 11.37
N ARG A 477 -16.79 21.96 10.38
CA ARG A 477 -16.46 23.37 10.14
C ARG A 477 -17.05 24.31 11.18
N GLY A 478 -18.24 24.02 11.70
CA GLY A 478 -18.93 24.81 12.69
C GLY A 478 -18.31 24.76 14.08
N ASP A 479 -17.68 23.66 14.43
CA ASP A 479 -17.13 23.42 15.76
C ASP A 479 -15.69 23.94 15.88
N ALA A 480 -15.42 24.80 16.88
CA ALA A 480 -14.12 25.42 17.08
C ALA A 480 -13.04 24.43 17.55
N GLU A 481 -13.39 23.37 18.28
CA GLU A 481 -12.45 22.35 18.74
C GLU A 481 -12.10 21.37 17.61
N TRP A 482 -13.09 20.99 16.81
CA TRP A 482 -12.86 20.10 15.67
C TRP A 482 -12.05 20.74 14.56
N ARG A 483 -12.18 22.05 14.35
CA ARG A 483 -11.33 22.80 13.40
C ARG A 483 -9.84 22.81 13.76
N LYS A 484 -9.49 22.50 15.01
CA LYS A 484 -8.07 22.34 15.42
C LYS A 484 -7.47 21.02 14.96
N ILE A 485 -8.30 20.02 14.65
CA ILE A 485 -7.88 18.73 14.14
C ILE A 485 -7.60 18.87 12.65
N ARG A 486 -6.37 18.55 12.24
CA ARG A 486 -6.00 18.52 10.82
C ARG A 486 -6.59 17.27 10.19
N SER A 487 -7.67 17.46 9.45
CA SER A 487 -8.57 16.41 8.98
C SER A 487 -8.29 16.00 7.54
N GLY A 488 -8.21 14.71 7.29
CA GLY A 488 -8.44 14.05 6.01
C GLY A 488 -9.75 13.27 6.08
N VAL A 489 -10.19 12.72 4.98
CA VAL A 489 -11.40 11.92 4.92
C VAL A 489 -11.21 10.65 4.12
N SER A 490 -11.79 9.55 4.61
CA SER A 490 -11.91 8.29 3.89
C SER A 490 -13.36 7.84 3.88
N TYR A 491 -13.77 7.17 2.82
CA TYR A 491 -15.09 6.56 2.74
C TYR A 491 -15.12 5.39 1.78
N ARG A 492 -16.03 4.46 2.05
CA ARG A 492 -16.21 3.24 1.23
C ARG A 492 -17.68 2.90 1.05
N VAL A 493 -18.00 2.29 -0.09
CA VAL A 493 -19.35 1.84 -0.46
C VAL A 493 -19.26 0.55 -1.26
N GLY A 494 -20.05 -0.46 -0.88
CA GLY A 494 -20.12 -1.72 -1.62
C GLY A 494 -20.83 -1.58 -2.95
N GLY A 495 -20.36 -2.35 -3.94
CA GLY A 495 -20.97 -2.43 -5.26
C GLY A 495 -20.44 -3.62 -6.06
N ILE A 496 -21.34 -4.41 -6.61
CA ILE A 496 -21.02 -5.59 -7.42
C ILE A 496 -21.15 -5.22 -8.88
N ALA A 497 -20.06 -5.42 -9.64
CA ALA A 497 -20.02 -5.11 -11.07
C ALA A 497 -21.18 -5.79 -11.82
N GLY A 498 -21.94 -4.97 -12.57
CA GLY A 498 -23.07 -5.42 -13.37
C GLY A 498 -24.41 -5.58 -12.64
N GLN A 499 -24.46 -5.46 -11.30
CA GLN A 499 -25.74 -5.38 -10.61
C GLN A 499 -26.33 -3.97 -10.78
N TYR A 500 -27.62 -3.91 -11.15
CA TYR A 500 -28.30 -2.65 -11.45
C TYR A 500 -29.66 -2.56 -10.75
N ALA A 501 -29.88 -1.51 -9.98
CA ALA A 501 -31.15 -1.19 -9.37
C ALA A 501 -31.90 -0.14 -10.22
N PRO A 502 -33.10 -0.46 -10.75
CA PRO A 502 -33.90 0.55 -11.49
C PRO A 502 -34.26 1.77 -10.65
N LYS A 503 -34.42 1.58 -9.34
CA LYS A 503 -34.64 2.64 -8.37
C LYS A 503 -33.47 2.66 -7.40
N LEU A 504 -32.89 3.83 -7.20
CA LEU A 504 -31.80 4.04 -6.26
C LEU A 504 -32.34 3.97 -4.82
N VAL A 505 -32.27 2.79 -4.24
CA VAL A 505 -32.61 2.53 -2.82
C VAL A 505 -31.37 1.93 -2.16
N ARG A 506 -31.08 2.39 -0.95
CA ARG A 506 -29.94 1.86 -0.18
C ARG A 506 -30.11 0.36 0.00
N PRO A 507 -29.14 -0.45 -0.49
CA PRO A 507 -29.16 -1.89 -0.26
C PRO A 507 -28.83 -2.21 1.20
N ASP A 508 -29.24 -3.39 1.64
CA ASP A 508 -28.76 -3.93 2.91
C ASP A 508 -27.32 -4.44 2.71
N PRO A 509 -26.31 -3.89 3.44
CA PRO A 509 -24.93 -4.33 3.34
C PRO A 509 -24.71 -5.80 3.71
N ALA A 510 -25.68 -6.42 4.42
CA ALA A 510 -25.63 -7.83 4.78
C ALA A 510 -26.26 -8.74 3.71
N SER A 511 -26.86 -8.16 2.65
CA SER A 511 -27.47 -8.92 1.55
C SER A 511 -26.44 -9.34 0.48
N GLY A 512 -26.86 -10.17 -0.47
CA GLY A 512 -26.08 -10.45 -1.69
C GLY A 512 -26.37 -9.49 -2.83
N TRP A 513 -27.10 -8.40 -2.60
CA TRP A 513 -27.52 -7.43 -3.60
C TRP A 513 -26.93 -6.05 -3.31
N HIS A 514 -25.84 -5.72 -4.02
CA HIS A 514 -25.13 -4.46 -3.92
C HIS A 514 -25.02 -3.80 -5.30
N PRO A 515 -26.06 -3.08 -5.75
CA PRO A 515 -26.09 -2.53 -7.11
C PRO A 515 -24.92 -1.57 -7.36
N GLU A 516 -24.21 -1.77 -8.47
CA GLU A 516 -23.09 -0.94 -8.91
C GLU A 516 -23.49 0.52 -9.08
N ASN A 517 -24.69 0.79 -9.59
CA ASN A 517 -25.21 2.13 -9.75
C ASN A 517 -25.56 2.82 -8.42
N TRP A 518 -25.83 2.06 -7.35
CA TRP A 518 -25.92 2.63 -6.00
C TRP A 518 -24.55 3.07 -5.49
N GLN A 519 -23.53 2.22 -5.64
CA GLN A 519 -22.14 2.57 -5.31
C GLN A 519 -21.75 3.87 -6.02
N ALA A 520 -21.91 3.93 -7.34
CA ALA A 520 -21.55 5.10 -8.13
C ALA A 520 -22.31 6.35 -7.68
N TYR A 521 -23.62 6.26 -7.41
CA TYR A 521 -24.44 7.36 -6.93
C TYR A 521 -23.95 7.92 -5.59
N VAL A 522 -23.62 7.06 -4.62
CA VAL A 522 -23.09 7.51 -3.32
C VAL A 522 -21.76 8.23 -3.51
N HIS A 523 -20.87 7.69 -4.34
CA HIS A 523 -19.61 8.35 -4.67
C HIS A 523 -19.81 9.69 -5.40
N GLU A 524 -20.82 9.83 -6.29
CA GLU A 524 -21.19 11.13 -6.90
C GLU A 524 -21.54 12.18 -5.82
N VAL A 525 -22.37 11.78 -4.84
CA VAL A 525 -22.77 12.66 -3.75
C VAL A 525 -21.59 13.09 -2.90
N HIS A 526 -20.70 12.15 -2.56
CA HIS A 526 -19.52 12.41 -1.74
C HIS A 526 -18.52 13.32 -2.46
N ILE A 527 -18.19 13.05 -3.73
CA ILE A 527 -17.34 13.94 -4.53
C ILE A 527 -17.93 15.35 -4.59
N GLY A 528 -19.25 15.46 -4.86
CA GLY A 528 -19.91 16.76 -4.91
C GLY A 528 -19.85 17.52 -3.60
N ALA A 529 -19.94 16.83 -2.47
CA ALA A 529 -19.86 17.44 -1.15
C ALA A 529 -18.44 17.88 -0.77
N LEU A 530 -17.41 17.23 -1.30
CA LEU A 530 -16.00 17.43 -0.91
C LEU A 530 -15.17 18.17 -1.96
N ALA A 531 -15.72 18.46 -3.15
CA ALA A 531 -14.99 18.98 -4.31
C ALA A 531 -14.23 20.30 -4.05
N ASP A 532 -14.82 21.21 -3.28
CA ASP A 532 -14.24 22.53 -2.97
C ASP A 532 -13.57 22.59 -1.59
N GLU A 533 -13.40 21.43 -0.94
CA GLU A 533 -12.93 21.36 0.43
C GLU A 533 -11.40 21.32 0.53
N ARG A 534 -10.79 22.50 0.52
CA ARG A 534 -9.33 22.65 0.64
C ARG A 534 -8.80 22.42 2.06
N ALA A 535 -9.67 22.42 3.08
CA ALA A 535 -9.27 22.20 4.45
C ALA A 535 -8.94 20.73 4.75
N PHE A 536 -9.46 19.77 3.96
CA PHE A 536 -9.02 18.38 4.04
C PHE A 536 -7.65 18.22 3.38
N TRP A 537 -6.69 17.71 4.16
CA TRP A 537 -5.33 17.48 3.64
C TRP A 537 -5.26 16.30 2.67
N GLY A 538 -6.24 15.39 2.68
CA GLY A 538 -6.34 14.27 1.76
C GLY A 538 -7.73 13.66 1.74
N VAL A 539 -8.09 13.10 0.60
CA VAL A 539 -9.30 12.29 0.40
C VAL A 539 -8.86 10.89 -0.03
N PHE A 540 -9.25 9.86 0.73
CA PHE A 540 -8.92 8.47 0.47
C PHE A 540 -10.18 7.67 0.19
N VAL A 541 -10.28 7.14 -1.02
CA VAL A 541 -11.44 6.34 -1.43
C VAL A 541 -11.18 4.87 -1.14
N GLY A 542 -12.03 4.25 -0.39
CA GLY A 542 -11.94 2.83 -0.10
C GLY A 542 -12.98 2.03 -0.87
N ASP A 543 -12.58 0.90 -1.44
CA ASP A 543 -11.21 0.43 -1.61
C ASP A 543 -10.81 0.56 -3.09
N MET A 544 -9.52 0.55 -3.42
CA MET A 544 -9.13 0.54 -4.84
C MET A 544 -9.59 -0.74 -5.54
N PHE A 545 -9.42 -1.86 -4.85
CA PHE A 545 -9.79 -3.19 -5.35
C PHE A 545 -10.72 -3.89 -4.37
N ASP A 546 -11.63 -4.71 -4.88
CA ASP A 546 -12.25 -5.73 -4.05
C ASP A 546 -11.17 -6.63 -3.48
N HIS A 547 -11.38 -7.15 -2.27
CA HIS A 547 -10.37 -7.97 -1.58
C HIS A 547 -11.00 -9.15 -0.84
N GLY A 548 -10.20 -10.16 -0.51
CA GLY A 548 -10.64 -11.32 0.27
C GLY A 548 -11.01 -10.94 1.70
N SER A 549 -12.19 -11.33 2.17
CA SER A 549 -12.67 -11.10 3.52
C SER A 549 -13.64 -12.19 3.97
N VAL A 550 -13.21 -13.07 4.86
CA VAL A 550 -14.10 -14.10 5.44
C VAL A 550 -15.19 -13.50 6.33
N ARG A 551 -15.05 -12.26 6.77
CA ARG A 551 -16.06 -11.54 7.55
C ARG A 551 -17.20 -11.00 6.70
N THR A 552 -16.99 -10.84 5.41
CA THR A 552 -18.05 -10.43 4.48
C THR A 552 -18.84 -11.66 4.05
N ALA A 553 -19.51 -12.30 5.03
CA ALA A 553 -20.34 -13.50 4.78
C ALA A 553 -21.57 -13.21 3.92
N ALA A 554 -21.94 -11.96 3.80
CA ALA A 554 -23.18 -11.48 3.23
C ALA A 554 -23.02 -10.74 1.91
N GLY A 555 -21.81 -10.63 1.35
CA GLY A 555 -21.60 -10.03 0.03
C GLY A 555 -22.14 -10.92 -1.09
N GLY A 556 -22.44 -10.34 -2.25
CA GLY A 556 -22.84 -11.08 -3.43
C GLY A 556 -21.78 -12.06 -3.93
N LEU A 557 -20.52 -11.81 -3.57
CA LEU A 557 -19.41 -12.73 -3.70
C LEU A 557 -18.99 -13.15 -2.28
N ARG A 558 -19.35 -14.36 -1.89
CA ARG A 558 -18.98 -14.93 -0.58
C ARG A 558 -17.45 -14.83 -0.36
N GLY A 559 -17.03 -14.33 0.78
CA GLY A 559 -15.60 -14.21 1.11
C GLY A 559 -14.89 -13.06 0.39
N VAL A 560 -15.61 -12.12 -0.22
CA VAL A 560 -15.05 -10.92 -0.86
C VAL A 560 -15.72 -9.68 -0.32
N ASN A 561 -14.92 -8.70 0.07
CA ASN A 561 -15.39 -7.33 0.29
C ASN A 561 -15.48 -6.64 -1.05
N ASP A 562 -16.66 -6.17 -1.44
CA ASP A 562 -16.99 -5.61 -2.74
C ASP A 562 -16.98 -4.06 -2.77
N CYS A 563 -16.32 -3.44 -1.81
CA CYS A 563 -16.18 -1.98 -1.77
C CYS A 563 -15.17 -1.42 -2.79
N GLY A 564 -14.45 -2.27 -3.51
CA GLY A 564 -13.47 -1.85 -4.51
C GLY A 564 -14.09 -1.03 -5.65
N LEU A 565 -13.29 -0.14 -6.21
CA LEU A 565 -13.57 0.55 -7.48
C LEU A 565 -13.29 -0.35 -8.68
N VAL A 566 -12.47 -1.39 -8.48
CA VAL A 566 -12.12 -2.42 -9.46
C VAL A 566 -12.36 -3.78 -8.83
N THR A 567 -12.83 -4.74 -9.62
CA THR A 567 -13.10 -6.11 -9.14
C THR A 567 -11.85 -6.81 -8.61
N PHE A 568 -12.04 -7.85 -7.77
CA PHE A 568 -10.96 -8.59 -7.11
C PHE A 568 -9.95 -9.18 -8.11
N ASP A 569 -10.40 -9.65 -9.27
CA ASP A 569 -9.56 -10.16 -10.37
C ASP A 569 -8.92 -9.06 -11.24
N ARG A 570 -9.16 -7.78 -10.93
CA ARG A 570 -8.70 -6.59 -11.68
C ARG A 570 -9.21 -6.51 -13.12
N GLN A 571 -10.26 -7.25 -13.49
CA GLN A 571 -10.74 -7.28 -14.88
C GLN A 571 -11.75 -6.16 -15.16
N VAL A 572 -12.52 -5.73 -14.17
CA VAL A 572 -13.60 -4.76 -14.38
C VAL A 572 -13.37 -3.51 -13.53
N ARG A 573 -13.20 -2.37 -14.20
CA ARG A 573 -13.33 -1.04 -13.60
C ARG A 573 -14.82 -0.76 -13.41
N LYS A 574 -15.29 -0.63 -12.16
CA LYS A 574 -16.68 -0.32 -11.86
C LYS A 574 -17.01 1.14 -12.23
N ASP A 575 -18.29 1.48 -12.31
CA ASP A 575 -18.71 2.83 -12.69
C ASP A 575 -18.08 3.93 -11.81
N ALA A 576 -17.94 3.67 -10.51
CA ALA A 576 -17.30 4.60 -9.59
C ALA A 576 -15.80 4.86 -9.90
N TYR A 577 -15.06 3.91 -10.48
CA TYR A 577 -13.69 4.14 -10.97
C TYR A 577 -13.63 5.25 -12.00
N TRP A 578 -14.55 5.21 -12.98
CA TRP A 578 -14.63 6.20 -14.06
C TRP A 578 -15.04 7.58 -13.56
N LEU A 579 -15.88 7.63 -12.52
CA LEU A 579 -16.23 8.88 -11.85
C LEU A 579 -14.98 9.54 -11.23
N TYR A 580 -14.10 8.75 -10.56
CA TYR A 580 -12.84 9.29 -10.03
C TYR A 580 -11.87 9.67 -11.14
N LYS A 581 -11.74 8.87 -12.20
CA LYS A 581 -10.95 9.23 -13.37
C LYS A 581 -11.42 10.56 -13.96
N ALA A 582 -12.72 10.79 -14.04
CA ALA A 582 -13.29 12.06 -14.54
C ALA A 582 -12.90 13.29 -13.72
N ASN A 583 -12.70 13.12 -12.41
CA ASN A 583 -12.35 14.21 -11.50
C ASN A 583 -10.85 14.39 -11.28
N TRP A 584 -10.08 13.31 -11.37
CA TRP A 584 -8.67 13.29 -10.95
C TRP A 584 -7.68 13.25 -12.12
N ASN A 585 -8.01 12.56 -13.21
CA ASN A 585 -7.19 12.54 -14.42
C ASN A 585 -7.66 13.62 -15.41
N ARG A 586 -6.77 14.54 -15.76
CA ARG A 586 -7.05 15.62 -16.72
C ARG A 586 -6.28 15.49 -18.03
N GLU A 587 -5.43 14.48 -18.13
CA GLU A 587 -4.49 14.32 -19.25
C GLU A 587 -5.04 13.39 -20.32
N ASP A 588 -5.84 12.38 -19.94
CA ASP A 588 -6.36 11.35 -20.83
C ASP A 588 -7.87 11.57 -21.07
N PRO A 589 -8.28 12.23 -22.18
CA PRO A 589 -9.68 12.50 -22.48
C PRO A 589 -10.49 11.20 -22.70
N PHE A 590 -11.62 11.07 -22.00
CA PHE A 590 -12.46 9.89 -22.12
C PHE A 590 -13.95 10.20 -21.92
N ILE A 591 -14.79 9.27 -22.32
CA ILE A 591 -16.22 9.21 -22.02
C ILE A 591 -16.52 7.82 -21.48
N HIS A 592 -17.35 7.71 -20.44
CA HIS A 592 -17.86 6.44 -19.92
C HIS A 592 -19.36 6.53 -19.67
N ILE A 593 -20.12 5.67 -20.34
CA ILE A 593 -21.57 5.56 -20.14
C ILE A 593 -21.81 4.60 -18.96
N ALA A 594 -22.30 5.14 -17.85
CA ALA A 594 -22.51 4.35 -16.64
C ALA A 594 -23.67 3.36 -16.77
N SER A 595 -23.59 2.28 -16.00
CA SER A 595 -24.65 1.26 -15.85
C SER A 595 -25.00 0.48 -17.12
N VAL A 596 -24.08 0.40 -18.09
CA VAL A 596 -24.32 -0.32 -19.36
C VAL A 596 -23.92 -1.80 -19.33
N ARG A 597 -23.27 -2.28 -18.26
CA ARG A 597 -22.97 -3.72 -18.08
C ARG A 597 -24.23 -4.54 -17.94
N GLU A 598 -25.23 -4.08 -17.16
CA GLU A 598 -26.57 -4.63 -17.21
C GLU A 598 -27.33 -3.97 -18.35
N ARG A 599 -27.50 -4.69 -19.43
CA ARG A 599 -28.14 -4.17 -20.66
C ARG A 599 -29.65 -4.10 -20.59
N ARG A 600 -30.28 -4.87 -19.69
CA ARG A 600 -31.74 -4.96 -19.59
C ARG A 600 -32.31 -3.77 -18.83
N ARG A 601 -33.41 -3.23 -19.37
CA ARG A 601 -34.18 -2.15 -18.72
C ARG A 601 -35.65 -2.55 -18.69
N SER A 602 -36.26 -2.49 -17.51
CA SER A 602 -37.70 -2.69 -17.32
C SER A 602 -38.50 -1.44 -17.70
N ASP A 603 -37.95 -0.27 -17.45
CA ASP A 603 -38.60 1.01 -17.63
C ASP A 603 -38.19 1.62 -19.00
N LYS A 604 -39.18 2.16 -19.71
CA LYS A 604 -38.95 2.85 -20.99
C LYS A 604 -38.29 4.22 -20.81
N ILE A 605 -38.47 4.85 -19.65
CA ILE A 605 -37.87 6.15 -19.35
C ILE A 605 -36.64 5.91 -18.48
N GLN A 606 -35.49 6.38 -18.92
CA GLN A 606 -34.20 6.21 -18.26
C GLN A 606 -33.53 7.56 -18.01
N THR A 607 -32.65 7.60 -17.03
CA THR A 607 -31.58 8.60 -16.97
C THR A 607 -30.31 7.96 -17.51
N VAL A 608 -29.68 8.57 -18.51
CA VAL A 608 -28.35 8.18 -19.00
C VAL A 608 -27.33 9.04 -18.27
N THR A 609 -26.49 8.39 -17.47
CA THR A 609 -25.38 9.01 -16.73
C THR A 609 -24.06 8.74 -17.45
N VAL A 610 -23.23 9.76 -17.57
CA VAL A 610 -21.93 9.69 -18.22
C VAL A 610 -20.87 10.30 -17.31
N TYR A 611 -19.75 9.61 -17.17
CA TYR A 611 -18.55 10.11 -16.49
C TYR A 611 -17.50 10.50 -17.51
N THR A 612 -16.98 11.71 -17.40
CA THR A 612 -16.01 12.25 -18.35
C THR A 612 -15.23 13.42 -17.75
N ASN A 613 -13.98 13.58 -18.15
CA ASN A 613 -13.17 14.76 -17.86
C ASN A 613 -13.32 15.86 -18.93
N LEU A 614 -14.17 15.63 -19.93
CA LEU A 614 -14.47 16.60 -20.98
C LEU A 614 -15.55 17.59 -20.51
N PRO A 615 -15.48 18.87 -20.90
CA PRO A 615 -16.43 19.88 -20.44
C PRO A 615 -17.84 19.71 -21.00
N VAL A 616 -17.97 19.21 -22.23
CA VAL A 616 -19.24 19.05 -22.97
C VAL A 616 -19.21 17.79 -23.77
N ALA A 617 -20.33 17.05 -23.80
CA ALA A 617 -20.55 15.92 -24.71
C ALA A 617 -22.01 15.88 -25.16
N GLU A 618 -22.27 15.21 -26.30
CA GLU A 618 -23.58 15.01 -26.89
C GLU A 618 -24.00 13.56 -26.79
N LEU A 619 -25.27 13.32 -26.44
CA LEU A 619 -25.88 11.97 -26.46
C LEU A 619 -26.78 11.81 -27.70
N CYS A 620 -26.56 10.72 -28.41
CA CYS A 620 -27.50 10.22 -29.44
C CYS A 620 -28.08 8.88 -28.99
N VAL A 621 -29.40 8.71 -29.19
CA VAL A 621 -30.10 7.44 -28.95
C VAL A 621 -30.79 7.01 -30.26
N ASN A 622 -30.48 5.80 -30.73
CA ASN A 622 -30.96 5.28 -32.00
C ASN A 622 -30.73 6.24 -33.19
N GLY A 623 -29.61 6.96 -33.19
CA GLY A 623 -29.23 7.93 -34.21
C GLY A 623 -29.87 9.32 -34.06
N VAL A 624 -30.70 9.53 -33.03
CA VAL A 624 -31.33 10.83 -32.74
C VAL A 624 -30.60 11.54 -31.64
N SER A 625 -30.16 12.77 -31.89
CA SER A 625 -29.51 13.62 -30.88
C SER A 625 -30.48 14.05 -29.77
N LEU A 626 -30.08 13.92 -28.54
CA LEU A 626 -30.75 14.44 -27.34
C LEU A 626 -30.06 15.69 -26.78
N GLY A 627 -29.16 16.28 -27.59
CA GLY A 627 -28.41 17.49 -27.28
C GLY A 627 -27.23 17.29 -26.35
N THR A 628 -26.57 18.39 -26.11
CA THR A 628 -25.34 18.42 -25.31
C THR A 628 -25.62 18.62 -23.82
N ARG A 629 -24.67 18.20 -22.97
CA ARG A 629 -24.61 18.51 -21.53
C ARG A 629 -23.23 18.98 -21.13
N VAL A 630 -23.20 19.81 -20.10
CA VAL A 630 -21.97 20.27 -19.46
C VAL A 630 -21.69 19.39 -18.25
N ALA A 631 -20.43 18.96 -18.09
CA ALA A 631 -20.00 18.18 -16.94
C ALA A 631 -19.99 19.02 -15.65
N ARG A 632 -20.52 18.43 -14.58
CA ARG A 632 -20.37 18.96 -13.22
C ARG A 632 -19.76 17.87 -12.35
N ASN A 633 -18.62 18.13 -11.77
CA ASN A 633 -17.84 17.12 -11.02
C ASN A 633 -17.66 15.83 -11.83
N GLY A 634 -17.33 15.95 -13.12
CA GLY A 634 -17.11 14.83 -14.01
C GLY A 634 -18.38 14.05 -14.44
N VAL A 635 -19.56 14.56 -14.13
CA VAL A 635 -20.85 13.90 -14.38
C VAL A 635 -21.71 14.70 -15.35
N MET A 636 -22.27 13.99 -16.35
CA MET A 636 -23.33 14.50 -17.21
C MET A 636 -24.56 13.59 -17.10
N LYS A 637 -25.77 14.17 -17.11
CA LYS A 637 -27.02 13.41 -17.02
C LYS A 637 -28.03 13.89 -18.07
N TRP A 638 -28.65 12.93 -18.77
CA TRP A 638 -29.80 13.12 -19.63
C TRP A 638 -30.97 12.40 -19.00
N ASP A 639 -31.88 13.16 -18.36
CA ASP A 639 -33.08 12.61 -17.76
C ASP A 639 -34.19 12.47 -18.80
N GLY A 640 -35.12 11.52 -18.57
CA GLY A 640 -36.28 11.33 -19.41
C GLY A 640 -35.97 10.71 -20.78
N VAL A 641 -34.86 10.04 -20.94
CA VAL A 641 -34.48 9.36 -22.19
C VAL A 641 -35.47 8.23 -22.46
N GLN A 642 -36.18 8.34 -23.58
CA GLN A 642 -37.18 7.34 -23.98
C GLN A 642 -36.55 6.20 -24.82
N LEU A 643 -36.63 4.98 -24.30
CA LEU A 643 -36.23 3.79 -24.99
C LEU A 643 -37.42 3.17 -25.76
N ARG A 644 -37.18 2.70 -26.96
CA ARG A 644 -38.13 1.83 -27.67
C ARG A 644 -38.02 0.40 -27.14
N LEU A 645 -39.07 -0.40 -27.33
CA LEU A 645 -39.02 -1.84 -27.03
C LEU A 645 -37.96 -2.52 -27.91
N GLY A 646 -37.19 -3.41 -27.31
CA GLY A 646 -36.05 -4.07 -27.95
C GLY A 646 -34.75 -3.30 -27.73
N GLU A 647 -33.87 -3.40 -28.71
CA GLU A 647 -32.52 -2.80 -28.62
C GLU A 647 -32.54 -1.30 -28.92
N ASN A 648 -31.74 -0.58 -28.12
CA ASN A 648 -31.51 0.85 -28.25
C ASN A 648 -29.99 1.11 -28.24
N GLY A 649 -29.49 1.65 -29.35
CA GLY A 649 -28.10 2.09 -29.45
C GLY A 649 -27.92 3.47 -28.83
N LEU A 650 -26.96 3.57 -27.92
CA LEU A 650 -26.51 4.82 -27.32
C LEU A 650 -25.12 5.17 -27.88
N ARG A 651 -24.92 6.45 -28.19
CA ARG A 651 -23.62 7.00 -28.56
C ARG A 651 -23.43 8.32 -27.81
N VAL A 652 -22.38 8.43 -27.03
CA VAL A 652 -21.97 9.69 -26.42
C VAL A 652 -20.64 10.09 -27.02
N PHE A 653 -20.54 11.35 -27.46
CA PHE A 653 -19.32 11.83 -28.10
C PHE A 653 -19.06 13.30 -27.79
N ALA A 654 -17.78 13.66 -27.87
CA ALA A 654 -17.29 15.04 -27.83
C ALA A 654 -16.23 15.22 -28.92
N VAL A 655 -16.13 16.42 -29.46
CA VAL A 655 -15.08 16.81 -30.40
C VAL A 655 -14.12 17.75 -29.68
N ILE A 656 -12.87 17.40 -29.63
CA ILE A 656 -11.80 18.19 -28.96
C ILE A 656 -10.73 18.59 -29.98
N ALA A 657 -10.00 19.67 -29.70
CA ALA A 657 -8.84 20.04 -30.48
C ALA A 657 -7.71 19.02 -30.25
N GLY A 658 -7.18 18.45 -31.31
CA GLY A 658 -5.92 17.70 -31.32
C GLY A 658 -4.77 18.60 -31.74
N ASP A 659 -3.57 18.03 -31.92
CA ASP A 659 -2.35 18.79 -32.27
C ASP A 659 -2.46 19.48 -33.63
N ASP A 660 -3.01 18.79 -34.64
CA ASP A 660 -3.13 19.30 -36.01
C ASP A 660 -4.59 19.25 -36.56
N ASP A 661 -5.55 18.63 -35.82
CA ASP A 661 -6.93 18.44 -36.28
C ASP A 661 -7.89 18.25 -35.08
N TYR A 662 -9.16 18.01 -35.35
CA TYR A 662 -10.14 17.68 -34.32
C TYR A 662 -10.23 16.16 -34.12
N VAL A 663 -10.24 15.75 -32.85
CA VAL A 663 -10.38 14.34 -32.44
C VAL A 663 -11.77 14.12 -31.83
N THR A 664 -12.45 13.07 -32.26
CA THR A 664 -13.69 12.63 -31.63
C THR A 664 -13.39 11.61 -30.55
N VAL A 665 -13.76 11.94 -29.31
CA VAL A 665 -13.78 11.01 -28.17
C VAL A 665 -15.20 10.50 -28.02
N GLU A 666 -15.41 9.18 -28.06
CA GLU A 666 -16.76 8.62 -27.98
C GLU A 666 -16.81 7.27 -27.27
N GLU A 667 -17.99 6.96 -26.74
CA GLU A 667 -18.37 5.61 -26.29
C GLU A 667 -19.74 5.25 -26.82
N THR A 668 -19.94 3.97 -27.15
CA THR A 668 -21.20 3.42 -27.60
C THR A 668 -21.65 2.26 -26.72
N ALA A 669 -22.95 2.14 -26.52
CA ALA A 669 -23.54 1.06 -25.74
C ALA A 669 -24.88 0.63 -26.35
N VAL A 670 -25.34 -0.57 -25.98
CA VAL A 670 -26.66 -1.08 -26.35
C VAL A 670 -27.45 -1.44 -25.12
N LEU A 671 -28.62 -0.83 -24.94
CA LEU A 671 -29.58 -1.18 -23.89
C LEU A 671 -30.79 -1.90 -24.51
N THR A 672 -31.28 -2.94 -23.86
CA THR A 672 -32.47 -3.69 -24.29
C THR A 672 -33.62 -3.38 -23.35
N CYS A 673 -34.64 -2.68 -23.86
CA CYS A 673 -35.85 -2.39 -23.09
C CYS A 673 -36.86 -3.55 -23.26
N ARG A 674 -37.18 -4.22 -22.15
CA ARG A 674 -38.25 -5.23 -22.05
C ARG A 674 -39.11 -4.88 -20.85
N PRO A 675 -40.39 -4.54 -20.99
CA PRO A 675 -41.27 -4.33 -19.85
C PRO A 675 -41.26 -5.57 -18.98
N GLY A 676 -41.14 -5.38 -17.68
CA GLY A 676 -41.19 -6.46 -16.72
C GLY A 676 -42.53 -7.19 -16.89
N GLY A 677 -42.47 -8.44 -17.31
CA GLY A 677 -43.55 -9.37 -16.99
C GLY A 677 -43.55 -9.48 -15.47
N GLY A 678 -44.63 -9.00 -14.83
CA GLY A 678 -44.75 -9.14 -13.38
C GLY A 678 -44.57 -10.60 -13.00
N VAL A 679 -43.66 -10.84 -12.05
CA VAL A 679 -43.61 -12.08 -11.27
C VAL A 679 -44.31 -11.80 -9.97
#